data_7cef8a752b9bae0d273eac774bfda2bf
#
_entry.id   7cef8a752b9bae0d273eac774bfda2bf
#
_cell.length_a   1.000
_cell.length_b   1.000
_cell.length_c   1.000
_cell.angle_alpha   90.00
_cell.angle_beta   90.00
_cell.angle_gamma   90.00
#
_symmetry.space_group_name_H-M   'P 1'
#
loop_
_entity.id
_entity.type
_entity.pdbx_description
1 polymer ?
#
loop_
_entity_poly.entity_id
_entity_poly.type
_entity_poly.pdbx_seq_one_letter_code
_entity_poly.pdbx_strand_id
1 'polypeptide(L)'
;MKDIKINISDTSFPSQFVSDAKKTTDEYGLMIGQAIQYEWFRKDSSACRYYSRWRDFNRLRLYARGEQPIAKYKNELAVDGDLSYLNLDWSIVPIIPKFVDLVVNGMSDRLFKVNAYAQDALSQSKRSKYQDMIEAQMVSKELLTTIQKGTGANPFTMSPEDLPNSDEELSLYMQLNYKPAIEIAEEEGIDTLFSMSHYDDIRRRLDYDLTVLGLSCAKHEFLPGAGVEIKYVDPANLVHSYTEDPQYKDCFYWGEIKTVAITELMKIDQSLTKENLEEISQYSQMWYDYFNVAQYYENDIFYRDTCTLMYFNYKTTKKYVYKKKVNENGATRIIEKDDSFNPPEEMMEENSFTKITKTIDVWYEGIMVMGTNIMLKWELMENMVRPKSATQSALPNYVATSPRMYKGAIESLTKRMIPFADLIQLTHLKLQQVIARVVPDGVYIDADGLNEVDLGTGNAYNPEDALRLYFQTGSVVGRSYTQEGDYNQGKIPIQQLTSNSGASKTQMLITNMNNYINMIRQVTGLSEAKDGNKPDSSALVGIQKLAALNSNTATRHILDASLYLYRTLAEGLSYRMADILEYAEFKDEFSNQIGKYNVSILEEMNDLYIYDFGIFIEITPDAEEKAQLESNIQMALQKGDINLEDAIDIREIHNLKLANQLLKMKRKAKEESDRQFEMQKQEQQGQIQMQSQQMAAETSMAKIQAENQAKIQLEQAKVAFEIERLNAEAQLKGTLMDKEFGYNQQLSDMSEKGLQERESQREAAKSDRISQANNDQSRLINQRRNNLPPQKFESNEDSLDGFDLAEFEPR
;
A
#
# COMPACT_ATOMS: atom_id res chain seq x y z
N MET A 1 -29.59 41.85 -21.34
CA MET A 1 -28.81 40.66 -20.97
C MET A 1 -29.52 39.47 -21.60
N LYS A 2 -28.88 38.74 -22.50
CA LYS A 2 -29.41 37.46 -22.97
C LYS A 2 -29.32 36.51 -21.80
N ASP A 3 -30.43 35.91 -21.39
CA ASP A 3 -30.44 34.85 -20.38
C ASP A 3 -29.64 33.69 -20.92
N ILE A 4 -28.36 33.66 -20.59
CA ILE A 4 -27.48 32.56 -20.92
C ILE A 4 -27.83 31.46 -19.95
N LYS A 5 -28.47 30.41 -20.43
CA LYS A 5 -28.78 29.23 -19.60
C LYS A 5 -27.60 28.28 -19.61
N ILE A 6 -27.19 27.84 -18.42
CA ILE A 6 -26.24 26.72 -18.31
C ILE A 6 -26.87 25.52 -18.98
N ASN A 7 -26.20 24.99 -19.98
CA ASN A 7 -26.71 23.87 -20.75
C ASN A 7 -26.33 22.56 -20.02
N ILE A 8 -27.24 22.04 -19.19
CA ILE A 8 -27.17 20.71 -18.66
C ILE A 8 -28.14 19.87 -19.47
N SER A 9 -27.59 19.00 -20.32
CA SER A 9 -28.40 18.14 -21.16
C SER A 9 -29.22 17.14 -20.33
N ASP A 10 -30.44 16.90 -20.76
CA ASP A 10 -31.36 15.93 -20.16
C ASP A 10 -31.30 14.60 -20.94
N THR A 11 -30.18 14.30 -21.58
CA THR A 11 -30.04 13.20 -22.50
C THR A 11 -29.45 11.96 -21.81
N SER A 12 -29.94 10.80 -22.20
CA SER A 12 -29.35 9.50 -21.89
C SER A 12 -28.10 9.26 -22.76
N PHE A 13 -27.27 8.30 -22.37
CA PHE A 13 -26.12 7.89 -23.18
C PHE A 13 -26.56 7.49 -24.61
N PRO A 14 -25.82 7.91 -25.64
CA PRO A 14 -26.16 7.57 -27.02
C PRO A 14 -26.05 6.09 -27.29
N SER A 15 -26.80 5.59 -28.28
CA SER A 15 -26.77 4.18 -28.67
C SER A 15 -25.38 3.73 -29.09
N GLN A 16 -24.91 2.61 -28.58
CA GLN A 16 -23.62 2.02 -28.95
C GLN A 16 -23.68 1.19 -30.26
N PHE A 17 -24.87 0.98 -30.82
CA PHE A 17 -25.06 0.19 -32.03
C PHE A 17 -24.92 1.02 -33.34
N VAL A 18 -24.43 2.24 -33.23
CA VAL A 18 -24.13 3.09 -34.39
C VAL A 18 -22.83 2.64 -35.08
N SER A 19 -22.64 3.03 -36.33
CA SER A 19 -21.41 2.75 -37.09
C SER A 19 -20.18 3.35 -36.43
N ASP A 20 -19.03 2.70 -36.59
CA ASP A 20 -17.78 3.15 -35.99
C ASP A 20 -17.40 4.56 -36.50
N ALA A 21 -17.69 4.88 -37.78
CA ALA A 21 -17.51 6.24 -38.35
C ALA A 21 -18.33 7.30 -37.59
N LYS A 22 -19.52 6.98 -37.09
CA LYS A 22 -20.31 7.90 -36.29
C LYS A 22 -19.79 8.04 -34.86
N LYS A 23 -19.21 6.99 -34.30
CA LYS A 23 -18.62 7.03 -32.95
C LYS A 23 -17.39 7.94 -32.86
N THR A 24 -16.69 8.15 -33.98
CA THR A 24 -15.51 9.04 -34.03
C THR A 24 -15.86 10.53 -34.19
N THR A 25 -17.12 10.90 -34.33
CA THR A 25 -17.55 12.30 -34.49
C THR A 25 -17.59 13.02 -33.13
N ASP A 26 -17.21 14.29 -33.11
CA ASP A 26 -17.25 15.15 -31.93
C ASP A 26 -18.68 15.28 -31.37
N GLU A 27 -19.70 15.23 -32.24
CA GLU A 27 -21.10 15.23 -31.81
C GLU A 27 -21.44 14.02 -30.92
N TYR A 28 -20.91 12.84 -31.27
CA TYR A 28 -21.12 11.65 -30.47
C TYR A 28 -20.41 11.76 -29.12
N GLY A 29 -19.18 12.29 -29.12
CA GLY A 29 -18.42 12.58 -27.89
C GLY A 29 -19.13 13.58 -26.99
N LEU A 30 -19.67 14.64 -27.61
CA LEU A 30 -20.43 15.66 -26.90
C LEU A 30 -21.69 15.09 -26.23
N MET A 31 -22.44 14.22 -26.90
CA MET A 31 -23.59 13.54 -26.30
C MET A 31 -23.20 12.72 -25.07
N ILE A 32 -22.06 12.02 -25.14
CA ILE A 32 -21.53 11.24 -24.00
C ILE A 32 -21.15 12.19 -22.85
N GLY A 33 -20.37 13.24 -23.15
CA GLY A 33 -19.96 14.23 -22.16
C GLY A 33 -21.16 14.89 -21.47
N GLN A 34 -22.18 15.23 -22.24
CA GLN A 34 -23.43 15.79 -21.72
C GLN A 34 -24.20 14.78 -20.84
N ALA A 35 -24.22 13.50 -21.22
CA ALA A 35 -24.85 12.45 -20.41
C ALA A 35 -24.13 12.27 -19.06
N ILE A 36 -22.79 12.27 -19.05
CA ILE A 36 -21.99 12.22 -17.82
C ILE A 36 -22.24 13.48 -16.98
N GLN A 37 -22.23 14.65 -17.63
CA GLN A 37 -22.53 15.91 -16.94
C GLN A 37 -23.93 15.89 -16.32
N TYR A 38 -24.93 15.41 -17.03
CA TYR A 38 -26.30 15.26 -16.51
C TYR A 38 -26.33 14.32 -15.29
N GLU A 39 -25.71 13.15 -15.36
CA GLU A 39 -25.69 12.19 -14.24
C GLU A 39 -25.07 12.78 -12.97
N TRP A 40 -23.98 13.53 -13.08
CA TRP A 40 -23.22 13.99 -11.93
C TRP A 40 -23.57 15.38 -11.44
N PHE A 41 -24.01 16.28 -12.34
CA PHE A 41 -24.20 17.70 -12.02
C PHE A 41 -25.65 18.14 -12.01
N ARG A 42 -26.58 17.24 -12.27
CA ARG A 42 -28.00 17.55 -12.11
C ARG A 42 -28.31 17.87 -10.65
N LYS A 43 -29.07 18.95 -10.43
CA LYS A 43 -29.63 19.30 -9.11
C LYS A 43 -30.95 18.54 -8.92
N ASP A 44 -30.94 17.44 -8.15
CA ASP A 44 -32.15 16.82 -7.65
C ASP A 44 -32.46 17.34 -6.25
N SER A 45 -33.58 17.98 -6.10
CA SER A 45 -34.16 18.54 -4.86
C SER A 45 -33.30 19.57 -4.10
N SER A 46 -32.05 19.31 -3.75
CA SER A 46 -31.26 20.27 -2.94
C SER A 46 -29.75 20.26 -3.20
N ALA A 47 -29.20 19.22 -3.81
CA ALA A 47 -27.74 19.12 -4.01
C ALA A 47 -27.39 18.33 -5.28
N CYS A 48 -26.38 18.80 -6.00
CA CYS A 48 -25.76 18.10 -7.09
C CYS A 48 -24.92 16.93 -6.55
N ARG A 49 -24.97 15.74 -7.21
CA ARG A 49 -24.24 14.52 -6.79
C ARG A 49 -22.74 14.78 -6.64
N TYR A 50 -22.15 15.50 -7.61
CA TYR A 50 -20.73 15.83 -7.58
C TYR A 50 -20.37 16.67 -6.36
N TYR A 51 -21.03 17.82 -6.16
CA TYR A 51 -20.68 18.72 -5.06
C TYR A 51 -21.06 18.15 -3.69
N SER A 52 -22.09 17.32 -3.63
CA SER A 52 -22.42 16.60 -2.39
C SER A 52 -21.28 15.65 -1.99
N ARG A 53 -20.76 14.86 -2.96
CA ARG A 53 -19.62 13.98 -2.71
C ARG A 53 -18.34 14.75 -2.42
N TRP A 54 -18.05 15.77 -3.19
CA TRP A 54 -16.90 16.65 -3.00
C TRP A 54 -16.89 17.30 -1.61
N ARG A 55 -18.04 17.83 -1.19
CA ARG A 55 -18.22 18.41 0.15
C ARG A 55 -18.05 17.38 1.26
N ASP A 56 -18.60 16.18 1.08
CA ASP A 56 -18.45 15.11 2.06
C ASP A 56 -17.00 14.66 2.19
N PHE A 57 -16.27 14.51 1.08
CA PHE A 57 -14.85 14.17 1.09
C PHE A 57 -14.00 15.29 1.71
N ASN A 58 -14.24 16.53 1.36
CA ASN A 58 -13.54 17.65 1.98
C ASN A 58 -13.83 17.73 3.48
N ARG A 59 -15.06 17.48 3.90
CA ARG A 59 -15.40 17.40 5.32
C ARG A 59 -14.58 16.28 6.01
N LEU A 60 -14.48 15.10 5.42
CA LEU A 60 -13.66 14.00 5.96
C LEU A 60 -12.19 14.42 6.10
N ARG A 61 -11.64 15.10 5.10
CA ARG A 61 -10.26 15.62 5.12
C ARG A 61 -10.06 16.66 6.21
N LEU A 62 -11.00 17.58 6.40
CA LEU A 62 -10.95 18.55 7.50
C LEU A 62 -10.92 17.86 8.87
N TYR A 63 -11.77 16.85 9.08
CA TYR A 63 -11.74 16.07 10.31
C TYR A 63 -10.45 15.28 10.49
N ALA A 64 -9.90 14.73 9.40
CA ALA A 64 -8.63 14.00 9.43
C ALA A 64 -7.44 14.91 9.76
N ARG A 65 -7.53 16.22 9.46
CA ARG A 65 -6.51 17.22 9.81
C ARG A 65 -6.78 17.93 11.15
N GLY A 66 -7.93 17.68 11.77
CA GLY A 66 -8.34 18.38 13.00
C GLY A 66 -8.78 19.81 12.76
N GLU A 67 -9.26 20.13 11.58
CA GLU A 67 -9.71 21.46 11.13
C GLU A 67 -11.24 21.49 10.88
N GLN A 68 -12.00 20.67 11.57
CA GLN A 68 -13.44 20.59 11.40
C GLN A 68 -14.15 21.93 11.68
N PRO A 69 -15.30 22.23 11.02
CA PRO A 69 -16.01 23.47 11.17
C PRO A 69 -16.54 23.72 12.59
N ILE A 70 -16.17 24.85 13.18
CA ILE A 70 -16.57 25.26 14.54
C ILE A 70 -18.02 25.65 14.58
N ALA A 71 -18.63 26.09 13.47
CA ALA A 71 -20.02 26.56 13.40
C ALA A 71 -21.03 25.54 13.97
N LYS A 72 -20.78 24.25 13.78
CA LYS A 72 -21.61 23.17 14.33
C LYS A 72 -21.69 23.24 15.85
N TYR A 73 -20.56 23.37 16.52
CA TYR A 73 -20.49 23.43 17.99
C TYR A 73 -21.04 24.73 18.56
N LYS A 74 -20.81 25.83 17.83
CA LYS A 74 -21.43 27.13 18.19
C LYS A 74 -22.94 27.06 18.15
N ASN A 75 -23.51 26.48 17.09
CA ASN A 75 -24.96 26.33 16.96
C ASN A 75 -25.56 25.41 18.03
N GLU A 76 -24.82 24.36 18.46
CA GLU A 76 -25.28 23.43 19.47
C GLU A 76 -25.22 24.01 20.90
N LEU A 77 -24.28 24.92 21.16
CA LEU A 77 -24.10 25.56 22.45
C LEU A 77 -24.84 26.92 22.55
N ALA A 78 -25.30 27.47 21.45
CA ALA A 78 -26.07 28.70 21.42
C ALA A 78 -27.43 28.51 22.06
N VAL A 79 -27.86 29.46 22.89
CA VAL A 79 -29.21 29.55 23.40
C VAL A 79 -29.89 30.65 22.61
N ASP A 80 -30.94 30.32 21.88
CA ASP A 80 -31.65 31.24 20.99
C ASP A 80 -30.74 31.99 19.99
N GLY A 81 -29.60 31.34 19.57
CA GLY A 81 -28.63 31.91 18.65
C GLY A 81 -27.61 32.87 19.27
N ASP A 82 -27.72 33.16 20.59
CA ASP A 82 -26.81 34.04 21.31
C ASP A 82 -25.65 33.24 21.95
N LEU A 83 -24.42 33.71 21.72
CA LEU A 83 -23.18 33.17 22.26
C LEU A 83 -22.43 34.18 23.13
N SER A 84 -22.97 35.42 23.31
CA SER A 84 -22.26 36.52 23.96
C SER A 84 -21.88 36.22 25.43
N TYR A 85 -22.59 35.30 26.07
CA TYR A 85 -22.36 34.89 27.45
C TYR A 85 -21.34 33.76 27.59
N LEU A 86 -20.81 33.21 26.45
CA LEU A 86 -19.83 32.14 26.43
C LEU A 86 -18.46 32.70 26.07
N ASN A 87 -17.57 32.76 27.04
CA ASN A 87 -16.16 33.05 26.81
C ASN A 87 -15.40 31.73 26.75
N LEU A 88 -15.39 31.09 25.58
CA LEU A 88 -14.77 29.78 25.35
C LEU A 88 -13.67 29.87 24.31
N ASP A 89 -12.64 29.07 24.50
CA ASP A 89 -11.68 28.80 23.43
C ASP A 89 -12.29 27.77 22.47
N TRP A 90 -12.59 28.21 21.27
CA TRP A 90 -13.16 27.39 20.19
C TRP A 90 -12.16 26.56 19.45
N SER A 91 -10.90 26.49 19.90
CA SER A 91 -9.90 25.64 19.29
C SER A 91 -10.34 24.18 19.29
N ILE A 92 -9.95 23.47 18.24
CA ILE A 92 -10.37 22.09 18.02
C ILE A 92 -9.37 21.14 18.68
N VAL A 93 -9.88 20.10 19.32
CA VAL A 93 -9.07 19.00 19.85
C VAL A 93 -8.82 17.99 18.73
N PRO A 94 -7.59 17.91 18.16
CA PRO A 94 -7.30 17.09 16.98
C PRO A 94 -7.08 15.62 17.36
N ILE A 95 -8.14 14.86 17.59
CA ILE A 95 -8.07 13.45 18.00
C ILE A 95 -7.93 12.52 16.78
N ILE A 96 -8.67 12.79 15.70
CA ILE A 96 -8.70 11.92 14.51
C ILE A 96 -7.33 11.83 13.81
N PRO A 97 -6.56 12.93 13.64
CA PRO A 97 -5.26 12.87 12.97
C PRO A 97 -4.36 11.77 13.51
N LYS A 98 -4.28 11.65 14.83
CA LYS A 98 -3.48 10.61 15.49
C LYS A 98 -3.81 9.18 15.00
N PHE A 99 -5.09 8.85 14.89
CA PHE A 99 -5.54 7.54 14.46
C PHE A 99 -5.32 7.32 12.96
N VAL A 100 -5.48 8.35 12.15
CA VAL A 100 -5.23 8.31 10.70
C VAL A 100 -3.73 8.08 10.46
N ASP A 101 -2.87 8.88 11.08
CA ASP A 101 -1.41 8.78 10.92
C ASP A 101 -0.88 7.42 11.35
N LEU A 102 -1.46 6.85 12.40
CA LEU A 102 -1.09 5.52 12.89
C LEU A 102 -1.38 4.41 11.87
N VAL A 103 -2.48 4.51 11.14
CA VAL A 103 -2.84 3.56 10.09
C VAL A 103 -1.99 3.78 8.85
N VAL A 104 -1.87 5.03 8.38
CA VAL A 104 -1.14 5.39 7.16
C VAL A 104 0.35 5.07 7.31
N ASN A 105 0.97 5.47 8.42
CA ASN A 105 2.38 5.19 8.66
C ASN A 105 2.64 3.68 8.84
N GLY A 106 1.71 2.97 9.50
CA GLY A 106 1.81 1.51 9.64
C GLY A 106 1.69 0.74 8.30
N MET A 107 1.10 1.36 7.26
CA MET A 107 1.10 0.81 5.89
C MET A 107 2.38 1.21 5.12
N SER A 108 2.84 2.45 5.30
CA SER A 108 4.04 2.95 4.63
C SER A 108 5.31 2.21 5.03
N ASP A 109 5.39 1.71 6.25
CA ASP A 109 6.53 0.93 6.74
C ASP A 109 6.68 -0.44 6.04
N ARG A 110 5.65 -0.91 5.36
CA ARG A 110 5.69 -2.17 4.63
C ARG A 110 6.26 -1.96 3.23
N LEU A 111 7.38 -2.61 2.97
CA LEU A 111 7.97 -2.63 1.65
C LEU A 111 7.25 -3.68 0.79
N PHE A 112 6.91 -3.30 -0.42
CA PHE A 112 6.35 -4.18 -1.43
C PHE A 112 7.41 -4.47 -2.48
N LYS A 113 7.54 -5.73 -2.85
CA LYS A 113 8.39 -6.16 -3.94
C LYS A 113 7.54 -6.77 -5.05
N VAL A 114 7.80 -6.34 -6.27
CA VAL A 114 7.16 -6.93 -7.45
C VAL A 114 7.89 -8.21 -7.80
N ASN A 115 7.16 -9.29 -8.01
CA ASN A 115 7.66 -10.53 -8.56
C ASN A 115 6.86 -10.84 -9.84
N ALA A 116 7.56 -10.92 -10.96
CA ALA A 116 6.99 -11.27 -12.25
C ALA A 116 7.22 -12.76 -12.57
N TYR A 117 6.22 -13.42 -13.11
CA TYR A 117 6.31 -14.80 -13.59
C TYR A 117 5.83 -14.87 -15.02
N ALA A 118 6.67 -15.36 -15.90
CA ALA A 118 6.31 -15.59 -17.29
C ALA A 118 5.36 -16.79 -17.40
N GLN A 119 4.16 -16.57 -17.89
CA GLN A 119 3.10 -17.58 -18.02
C GLN A 119 3.00 -18.15 -19.45
N ASP A 120 3.81 -17.67 -20.36
CA ASP A 120 3.84 -18.12 -21.74
C ASP A 120 4.34 -19.57 -21.88
N ALA A 121 3.88 -20.26 -22.91
CA ALA A 121 4.20 -21.66 -23.16
C ALA A 121 5.71 -21.90 -23.40
N LEU A 122 6.42 -20.89 -23.93
CA LEU A 122 7.84 -20.97 -24.22
C LEU A 122 8.68 -20.96 -22.93
N SER A 123 8.37 -20.01 -22.01
CA SER A 123 9.04 -19.90 -20.72
C SER A 123 8.72 -21.09 -19.82
N GLN A 124 7.47 -21.57 -19.84
CA GLN A 124 7.10 -22.79 -19.12
C GLN A 124 7.83 -24.03 -19.67
N SER A 125 7.99 -24.16 -21.01
CA SER A 125 8.76 -25.24 -21.60
C SER A 125 10.24 -25.19 -21.23
N LYS A 126 10.83 -23.99 -21.18
CA LYS A 126 12.23 -23.80 -20.73
C LYS A 126 12.38 -24.18 -19.25
N ARG A 127 11.43 -23.76 -18.40
CA ARG A 127 11.40 -24.12 -16.97
C ARG A 127 11.28 -25.62 -16.76
N SER A 128 10.37 -26.28 -17.49
CA SER A 128 10.22 -27.74 -17.44
C SER A 128 11.48 -28.46 -17.89
N LYS A 129 12.09 -28.06 -19.01
CA LYS A 129 13.36 -28.65 -19.48
C LYS A 129 14.49 -28.49 -18.49
N TYR A 130 14.58 -27.34 -17.81
CA TYR A 130 15.58 -27.10 -16.78
C TYR A 130 15.34 -28.01 -15.56
N GLN A 131 14.09 -28.14 -15.15
CA GLN A 131 13.68 -29.07 -14.09
C GLN A 131 14.02 -30.50 -14.43
N ASP A 132 13.65 -30.98 -15.63
CA ASP A 132 13.94 -32.33 -16.14
C ASP A 132 15.46 -32.60 -16.17
N MET A 133 16.25 -31.58 -16.48
CA MET A 133 17.70 -31.68 -16.51
C MET A 133 18.27 -31.83 -15.09
N ILE A 134 17.83 -31.07 -14.12
CA ILE A 134 18.28 -31.19 -12.74
C ILE A 134 17.86 -32.56 -12.18
N GLU A 135 16.63 -32.98 -12.46
CA GLU A 135 16.12 -34.29 -12.06
C GLU A 135 16.98 -35.42 -12.62
N ALA A 136 17.35 -35.33 -13.89
CA ALA A 136 18.30 -36.30 -14.51
C ALA A 136 19.67 -36.29 -13.82
N GLN A 137 20.15 -35.10 -13.39
CA GLN A 137 21.40 -34.99 -12.65
C GLN A 137 21.29 -35.55 -11.22
N MET A 138 20.15 -35.38 -10.57
CA MET A 138 19.87 -35.96 -9.26
C MET A 138 19.90 -37.48 -9.31
N VAL A 139 19.21 -38.08 -10.28
CA VAL A 139 19.17 -39.55 -10.47
C VAL A 139 20.54 -40.11 -10.81
N SER A 140 21.32 -39.35 -11.56
CA SER A 140 22.68 -39.81 -12.00
C SER A 140 23.82 -39.28 -11.12
N LYS A 141 23.53 -38.69 -9.96
CA LYS A 141 24.52 -38.05 -9.07
C LYS A 141 25.71 -38.94 -8.72
N GLU A 142 25.45 -40.19 -8.35
CA GLU A 142 26.50 -41.14 -7.99
C GLU A 142 27.41 -41.49 -9.20
N LEU A 143 26.81 -41.64 -10.38
CA LEU A 143 27.55 -41.96 -11.61
C LEU A 143 28.38 -40.75 -12.04
N LEU A 144 27.82 -39.56 -12.01
CA LEU A 144 28.47 -38.30 -12.38
C LEU A 144 29.62 -37.96 -11.43
N THR A 145 29.50 -38.20 -10.13
CA THR A 145 30.58 -38.02 -9.14
C THR A 145 31.74 -39.02 -9.37
N THR A 146 31.43 -40.23 -9.80
CA THR A 146 32.44 -41.21 -10.16
C THR A 146 33.20 -40.80 -11.42
N ILE A 147 32.52 -40.27 -12.41
CA ILE A 147 33.08 -39.68 -13.63
C ILE A 147 33.99 -38.49 -13.31
N GLN A 148 33.53 -37.57 -12.45
CA GLN A 148 34.31 -36.41 -12.03
C GLN A 148 35.61 -36.80 -11.35
N LYS A 149 35.58 -37.81 -10.46
CA LYS A 149 36.77 -38.34 -9.78
C LYS A 149 37.73 -39.06 -10.73
N GLY A 150 37.22 -39.66 -11.83
CA GLY A 150 38.02 -40.39 -12.80
C GLY A 150 38.60 -39.53 -13.90
N THR A 151 37.91 -38.50 -14.35
CA THR A 151 38.28 -37.68 -15.51
C THR A 151 38.77 -36.27 -15.16
N GLY A 152 38.49 -35.79 -13.95
CA GLY A 152 38.78 -34.42 -13.53
C GLY A 152 37.88 -33.34 -14.22
N ALA A 153 36.97 -33.75 -15.10
CA ALA A 153 36.03 -32.86 -15.73
C ALA A 153 34.78 -32.73 -14.85
N ASN A 154 34.19 -31.53 -14.74
CA ASN A 154 32.97 -31.33 -14.01
C ASN A 154 31.75 -31.55 -14.94
N PRO A 155 31.06 -32.70 -14.86
CA PRO A 155 29.90 -33.01 -15.68
C PRO A 155 28.61 -32.40 -15.13
N PHE A 156 28.68 -31.74 -13.96
CA PHE A 156 27.54 -31.12 -13.34
C PHE A 156 27.37 -29.67 -13.77
N THR A 157 26.15 -29.23 -13.91
CA THR A 157 25.81 -27.82 -14.13
C THR A 157 26.03 -26.97 -12.87
N MET A 158 26.05 -27.67 -11.71
CA MET A 158 26.23 -27.10 -10.38
C MET A 158 27.21 -27.90 -9.55
N SER A 159 27.61 -27.40 -8.39
CA SER A 159 28.37 -28.19 -7.43
C SER A 159 27.58 -29.43 -7.00
N PRO A 160 28.17 -30.62 -6.92
CA PRO A 160 27.45 -31.83 -6.50
C PRO A 160 26.84 -31.76 -5.13
N GLU A 161 27.35 -30.84 -4.29
CA GLU A 161 26.88 -30.57 -2.91
C GLU A 161 25.59 -29.76 -2.91
N ASP A 162 25.39 -28.91 -3.91
CA ASP A 162 24.22 -28.03 -4.03
C ASP A 162 23.03 -28.67 -4.77
N LEU A 163 23.25 -29.87 -5.33
CA LEU A 163 22.19 -30.60 -6.03
C LEU A 163 21.11 -31.09 -5.03
N PRO A 164 19.82 -30.83 -5.30
CA PRO A 164 18.71 -31.35 -4.49
C PRO A 164 18.79 -32.88 -4.35
N ASN A 165 18.41 -33.41 -3.21
CA ASN A 165 18.40 -34.85 -2.93
C ASN A 165 16.99 -35.46 -2.97
N SER A 166 15.93 -34.65 -3.01
CA SER A 166 14.53 -35.07 -3.08
C SER A 166 13.70 -34.20 -3.99
N ASP A 167 12.55 -34.70 -4.43
CA ASP A 167 11.61 -33.93 -5.28
C ASP A 167 11.07 -32.69 -4.55
N GLU A 168 10.93 -32.77 -3.21
CA GLU A 168 10.55 -31.61 -2.39
C GLU A 168 11.66 -30.55 -2.40
N GLU A 169 12.91 -30.97 -2.34
CA GLU A 169 14.08 -30.10 -2.44
C GLU A 169 14.21 -29.47 -3.84
N LEU A 170 13.97 -30.27 -4.87
CA LEU A 170 13.95 -29.80 -6.26
C LEU A 170 12.86 -28.74 -6.46
N SER A 171 11.65 -28.96 -5.93
CA SER A 171 10.57 -27.99 -6.06
C SER A 171 10.89 -26.67 -5.35
N LEU A 172 11.54 -26.72 -4.19
CA LEU A 172 11.98 -25.56 -3.44
C LEU A 172 13.14 -24.84 -4.16
N TYR A 173 14.11 -25.61 -4.65
CA TYR A 173 15.22 -25.09 -5.45
C TYR A 173 14.72 -24.32 -6.68
N MET A 174 13.75 -24.91 -7.41
CA MET A 174 13.13 -24.26 -8.58
C MET A 174 12.35 -22.97 -8.20
N GLN A 175 11.86 -22.86 -6.97
CA GLN A 175 11.19 -21.63 -6.50
C GLN A 175 12.18 -20.56 -6.05
N LEU A 176 13.31 -20.93 -5.47
CA LEU A 176 14.28 -20.00 -4.91
C LEU A 176 15.35 -19.55 -5.93
N ASN A 177 15.86 -20.49 -6.72
CA ASN A 177 17.07 -20.27 -7.51
C ASN A 177 16.81 -20.17 -9.03
N TYR A 178 15.70 -20.73 -9.53
CA TYR A 178 15.39 -20.63 -10.94
C TYR A 178 14.56 -19.39 -11.24
N LYS A 179 15.17 -18.44 -11.93
CA LYS A 179 14.48 -17.24 -12.42
C LYS A 179 14.95 -16.94 -13.85
N PRO A 180 14.08 -16.98 -14.86
CA PRO A 180 14.42 -16.61 -16.21
C PRO A 180 14.89 -15.15 -16.30
N ALA A 181 15.84 -14.87 -17.16
CA ALA A 181 16.35 -13.51 -17.33
C ALA A 181 15.27 -12.48 -17.70
N ILE A 182 14.24 -12.93 -18.42
CA ILE A 182 13.12 -12.05 -18.79
C ILE A 182 12.27 -11.63 -17.58
N GLU A 183 12.07 -12.51 -16.59
CA GLU A 183 11.33 -12.16 -15.37
C GLU A 183 12.11 -11.13 -14.55
N ILE A 184 13.44 -11.27 -14.49
CA ILE A 184 14.31 -10.31 -13.79
C ILE A 184 14.28 -8.95 -14.51
N ALA A 185 14.36 -8.96 -15.83
CA ALA A 185 14.32 -7.73 -16.62
C ALA A 185 12.96 -7.01 -16.52
N GLU A 186 11.87 -7.77 -16.44
CA GLU A 186 10.53 -7.25 -16.27
C GLU A 186 10.35 -6.60 -14.88
N GLU A 187 10.81 -7.26 -13.82
CA GLU A 187 10.76 -6.73 -12.46
C GLU A 187 11.56 -5.45 -12.30
N GLU A 188 12.81 -5.44 -12.79
CA GLU A 188 13.66 -4.26 -12.76
C GLU A 188 13.06 -3.11 -13.58
N GLY A 189 12.43 -3.44 -14.72
CA GLY A 189 11.71 -2.49 -15.52
C GLY A 189 10.53 -1.85 -14.79
N ILE A 190 9.70 -2.66 -14.13
CA ILE A 190 8.56 -2.16 -13.35
C ILE A 190 9.04 -1.30 -12.18
N ASP A 191 10.05 -1.75 -11.43
CA ASP A 191 10.61 -1.01 -10.30
C ASP A 191 11.23 0.33 -10.74
N THR A 192 11.87 0.34 -11.91
CA THR A 192 12.38 1.57 -12.53
C THR A 192 11.26 2.54 -12.87
N LEU A 193 10.17 2.08 -13.48
CA LEU A 193 9.02 2.92 -13.81
C LEU A 193 8.31 3.48 -12.57
N PHE A 194 8.20 2.70 -11.50
CA PHE A 194 7.72 3.21 -10.21
C PHE A 194 8.63 4.30 -9.66
N SER A 195 9.94 4.11 -9.74
CA SER A 195 10.94 5.07 -9.30
C SER A 195 10.88 6.37 -10.10
N MET A 196 10.81 6.28 -11.44
CA MET A 196 10.69 7.43 -12.34
C MET A 196 9.40 8.24 -12.09
N SER A 197 8.31 7.57 -11.77
CA SER A 197 7.03 8.20 -11.45
C SER A 197 6.94 8.74 -10.02
N HIS A 198 7.99 8.65 -9.21
CA HIS A 198 7.99 9.00 -7.77
C HIS A 198 6.82 8.35 -7.02
N TYR A 199 6.57 7.07 -7.28
CA TYR A 199 5.40 6.37 -6.79
C TYR A 199 5.30 6.33 -5.27
N ASP A 200 6.40 6.38 -4.54
CA ASP A 200 6.39 6.40 -3.07
C ASP A 200 5.61 7.61 -2.51
N ASP A 201 5.70 8.77 -3.15
CA ASP A 201 4.93 9.95 -2.76
C ASP A 201 3.45 9.82 -3.14
N ILE A 202 3.19 9.25 -4.31
CA ILE A 202 1.82 8.94 -4.76
C ILE A 202 1.19 7.92 -3.83
N ARG A 203 1.90 6.86 -3.45
CA ARG A 203 1.44 5.82 -2.54
C ARG A 203 1.01 6.36 -1.20
N ARG A 204 1.78 7.27 -0.60
CA ARG A 204 1.40 7.91 0.67
C ARG A 204 0.06 8.64 0.58
N ARG A 205 -0.19 9.32 -0.55
CA ARG A 205 -1.47 9.98 -0.82
C ARG A 205 -2.60 8.98 -1.01
N LEU A 206 -2.35 7.90 -1.75
CA LEU A 206 -3.32 6.82 -1.97
C LEU A 206 -3.71 6.14 -0.64
N ASP A 207 -2.74 5.82 0.20
CA ASP A 207 -2.96 5.20 1.52
C ASP A 207 -3.70 6.13 2.46
N TYR A 208 -3.39 7.44 2.41
CA TYR A 208 -4.14 8.46 3.15
C TYR A 208 -5.59 8.52 2.69
N ASP A 209 -5.85 8.57 1.39
CA ASP A 209 -7.21 8.62 0.85
C ASP A 209 -8.00 7.33 1.15
N LEU A 210 -7.38 6.15 1.08
CA LEU A 210 -8.02 4.90 1.50
C LEU A 210 -8.48 4.95 2.96
N THR A 211 -7.68 5.53 3.83
CA THR A 211 -7.97 5.63 5.26
C THR A 211 -9.03 6.71 5.54
N VAL A 212 -8.89 7.89 4.93
CA VAL A 212 -9.72 9.07 5.21
C VAL A 212 -11.02 9.05 4.43
N LEU A 213 -10.96 8.79 3.12
CA LEU A 213 -12.13 8.84 2.22
C LEU A 213 -12.77 7.47 2.02
N GLY A 214 -11.97 6.39 2.15
CA GLY A 214 -12.38 5.03 1.82
C GLY A 214 -12.42 4.76 0.31
N LEU A 215 -11.83 5.62 -0.49
CA LEU A 215 -11.67 5.50 -1.94
C LEU A 215 -10.32 6.08 -2.32
N SER A 216 -9.59 5.38 -3.15
CA SER A 216 -8.35 5.88 -3.72
C SER A 216 -8.28 5.56 -5.21
N CYS A 217 -7.67 6.45 -5.98
CA CYS A 217 -7.56 6.32 -7.42
C CYS A 217 -6.20 6.79 -7.92
N ALA A 218 -5.60 6.02 -8.80
CA ALA A 218 -4.43 6.39 -9.57
C ALA A 218 -4.69 6.14 -11.06
N LYS A 219 -3.91 6.77 -11.92
CA LYS A 219 -3.98 6.64 -13.36
C LYS A 219 -2.59 6.38 -13.89
N HIS A 220 -2.47 5.44 -14.81
CA HIS A 220 -1.25 5.23 -15.57
C HIS A 220 -1.49 5.60 -17.04
N GLU A 221 -0.59 6.36 -17.61
CA GLU A 221 -0.70 6.79 -19.01
C GLU A 221 0.68 6.74 -19.68
N PHE A 222 0.66 6.54 -20.99
CA PHE A 222 1.84 6.62 -21.82
C PHE A 222 1.81 7.93 -22.60
N LEU A 223 2.87 8.70 -22.46
CA LEU A 223 3.10 9.94 -23.17
C LEU A 223 4.35 9.75 -24.04
N PRO A 224 4.26 9.90 -25.38
CA PRO A 224 5.40 9.65 -26.28
C PRO A 224 6.67 10.41 -25.90
N GLY A 225 6.54 11.63 -25.39
CA GLY A 225 7.68 12.47 -24.97
C GLY A 225 8.20 12.21 -23.57
N ALA A 226 7.37 11.71 -22.64
CA ALA A 226 7.73 11.53 -21.21
C ALA A 226 7.81 10.04 -20.79
N GLY A 227 7.36 9.12 -21.65
CA GLY A 227 7.28 7.70 -21.32
C GLY A 227 6.02 7.35 -20.53
N VAL A 228 6.11 6.37 -19.64
CA VAL A 228 4.99 5.96 -18.77
C VAL A 228 5.03 6.75 -17.49
N GLU A 229 3.90 7.33 -17.14
CA GLU A 229 3.70 8.12 -15.92
C GLU A 229 2.55 7.58 -15.10
N ILE A 230 2.75 7.50 -13.78
CA ILE A 230 1.68 7.23 -12.83
C ILE A 230 1.28 8.56 -12.22
N LYS A 231 -0.02 8.86 -12.24
CA LYS A 231 -0.59 10.09 -11.68
C LYS A 231 -1.57 9.76 -10.56
N TYR A 232 -1.47 10.51 -9.50
CA TYR A 232 -2.49 10.54 -8.46
C TYR A 232 -3.76 11.20 -9.00
N VAL A 233 -4.91 10.59 -8.73
CA VAL A 233 -6.23 11.15 -9.07
C VAL A 233 -6.98 11.41 -7.78
N ASP A 234 -7.36 12.68 -7.57
CA ASP A 234 -8.14 13.04 -6.37
C ASP A 234 -9.54 12.42 -6.45
N PRO A 235 -9.92 11.54 -5.50
CA PRO A 235 -11.24 10.93 -5.48
C PRO A 235 -12.39 11.94 -5.40
N ALA A 236 -12.15 13.15 -4.88
CA ALA A 236 -13.16 14.21 -4.85
C ALA A 236 -13.54 14.71 -6.24
N ASN A 237 -12.59 14.71 -7.17
CA ASN A 237 -12.75 15.19 -8.52
C ASN A 237 -13.02 14.06 -9.54
N LEU A 238 -13.05 12.82 -9.07
CA LEU A 238 -13.28 11.66 -9.92
C LEU A 238 -14.76 11.49 -10.22
N VAL A 239 -15.12 11.27 -11.46
CA VAL A 239 -16.46 10.86 -11.91
C VAL A 239 -16.37 9.48 -12.58
N HIS A 240 -17.34 8.63 -12.31
CA HIS A 240 -17.34 7.25 -12.82
C HIS A 240 -18.77 6.73 -12.95
N SER A 241 -18.98 5.70 -13.76
CA SER A 241 -20.27 5.04 -13.85
C SER A 241 -20.67 4.39 -12.51
N TYR A 242 -21.96 4.17 -12.32
CA TYR A 242 -22.40 3.42 -11.15
C TYR A 242 -21.79 2.04 -11.12
N THR A 243 -21.27 1.64 -9.96
CA THR A 243 -20.69 0.33 -9.71
C THR A 243 -21.03 -0.14 -8.30
N GLU A 244 -21.15 -1.44 -8.12
CA GLU A 244 -21.19 -2.11 -6.82
C GLU A 244 -19.91 -2.90 -6.54
N ASP A 245 -19.00 -2.98 -7.52
CA ASP A 245 -17.71 -3.64 -7.38
C ASP A 245 -16.71 -2.75 -6.60
N PRO A 246 -16.18 -3.21 -5.47
CA PRO A 246 -15.14 -2.49 -4.72
C PRO A 246 -13.87 -2.18 -5.53
N GLN A 247 -13.63 -2.92 -6.61
CA GLN A 247 -12.48 -2.78 -7.50
C GLN A 247 -12.78 -1.96 -8.75
N TYR A 248 -14.03 -1.50 -8.93
CA TYR A 248 -14.46 -0.65 -10.04
C TYR A 248 -14.20 -1.23 -11.44
N LYS A 249 -14.16 -2.54 -11.59
CA LYS A 249 -13.85 -3.22 -12.86
C LYS A 249 -14.97 -3.12 -13.91
N ASP A 250 -16.19 -2.95 -13.46
CA ASP A 250 -17.40 -2.88 -14.28
C ASP A 250 -17.70 -1.46 -14.80
N CYS A 251 -16.86 -0.48 -14.45
CA CYS A 251 -17.05 0.89 -14.91
C CYS A 251 -16.89 1.00 -16.42
N PHE A 252 -17.87 1.63 -17.08
CA PHE A 252 -17.84 1.87 -18.53
C PHE A 252 -17.48 3.31 -18.90
N TYR A 253 -17.43 4.23 -17.93
CA TYR A 253 -16.77 5.51 -18.09
C TYR A 253 -16.04 5.94 -16.83
N TRP A 254 -14.99 6.71 -17.04
CA TRP A 254 -14.18 7.36 -16.03
C TRP A 254 -13.98 8.81 -16.42
N GLY A 255 -13.83 9.70 -15.46
CA GLY A 255 -13.46 11.07 -15.75
C GLY A 255 -12.92 11.81 -14.54
N GLU A 256 -12.25 12.90 -14.82
CA GLU A 256 -11.68 13.82 -13.86
C GLU A 256 -12.19 15.24 -14.15
N ILE A 257 -12.60 15.93 -13.11
CA ILE A 257 -12.94 17.34 -13.18
C ILE A 257 -11.72 18.15 -12.76
N LYS A 258 -11.25 19.01 -13.68
CA LYS A 258 -10.10 19.88 -13.45
C LYS A 258 -10.45 21.32 -13.74
N THR A 259 -10.00 22.21 -12.89
CA THR A 259 -10.07 23.65 -13.14
C THR A 259 -8.77 24.10 -13.77
N VAL A 260 -8.85 24.67 -14.96
CA VAL A 260 -7.71 25.07 -15.79
C VAL A 260 -7.83 26.54 -16.17
N ALA A 261 -6.73 27.23 -16.29
CA ALA A 261 -6.75 28.61 -16.79
C ALA A 261 -7.21 28.63 -18.27
N ILE A 262 -8.03 29.60 -18.62
CA ILE A 262 -8.56 29.73 -19.99
C ILE A 262 -7.44 29.85 -21.02
N THR A 263 -6.33 30.47 -20.66
CA THR A 263 -5.14 30.57 -21.50
C THR A 263 -4.48 29.22 -21.84
N GLU A 264 -4.68 28.21 -21.02
CA GLU A 264 -4.13 26.86 -21.27
C GLU A 264 -4.94 26.04 -22.25
N LEU A 265 -6.21 26.45 -22.52
CA LEU A 265 -7.06 25.77 -23.51
C LEU A 265 -6.46 25.79 -24.91
N MET A 266 -5.76 26.87 -25.28
CA MET A 266 -5.09 26.95 -26.58
C MET A 266 -3.94 25.94 -26.74
N LYS A 267 -3.42 25.38 -25.65
CA LYS A 267 -2.41 24.29 -25.70
C LYS A 267 -3.08 22.94 -25.99
N ILE A 268 -4.33 22.79 -25.55
CA ILE A 268 -5.11 21.55 -25.71
C ILE A 268 -5.70 21.52 -27.13
N ASP A 269 -6.30 22.63 -27.54
CA ASP A 269 -6.90 22.76 -28.88
C ASP A 269 -6.47 24.10 -29.53
N GLN A 270 -5.63 24.02 -30.57
CA GLN A 270 -5.13 25.15 -31.30
C GLN A 270 -6.17 25.75 -32.25
N SER A 271 -7.29 25.09 -32.52
CA SER A 271 -8.37 25.56 -33.39
C SER A 271 -9.29 26.59 -32.71
N LEU A 272 -9.17 26.81 -31.41
CA LEU A 272 -10.01 27.72 -30.64
C LEU A 272 -9.81 29.19 -31.07
N THR A 273 -10.90 29.84 -31.42
CA THR A 273 -10.94 31.27 -31.75
C THR A 273 -11.09 32.13 -30.49
N LYS A 274 -10.79 33.42 -30.60
CA LYS A 274 -11.00 34.36 -29.50
C LYS A 274 -12.48 34.42 -29.06
N GLU A 275 -13.39 34.30 -30.00
CA GLU A 275 -14.83 34.28 -29.73
C GLU A 275 -15.22 33.08 -28.89
N ASN A 276 -14.67 31.91 -29.19
CA ASN A 276 -14.87 30.71 -28.37
C ASN A 276 -14.33 30.88 -26.97
N LEU A 277 -13.17 31.52 -26.80
CA LEU A 277 -12.57 31.73 -25.45
C LEU A 277 -13.39 32.74 -24.64
N GLU A 278 -13.96 33.78 -25.28
CA GLU A 278 -14.86 34.72 -24.63
C GLU A 278 -16.17 34.03 -24.21
N GLU A 279 -16.72 33.16 -25.06
CA GLU A 279 -17.90 32.37 -24.76
C GLU A 279 -17.62 31.43 -23.57
N ILE A 280 -16.51 30.70 -23.57
CA ILE A 280 -16.07 29.82 -22.50
C ILE A 280 -15.94 30.61 -21.18
N SER A 281 -15.36 31.80 -21.21
CA SER A 281 -15.21 32.64 -20.02
C SER A 281 -16.57 33.03 -19.43
N GLN A 282 -17.53 33.39 -20.25
CA GLN A 282 -18.88 33.73 -19.81
C GLN A 282 -19.61 32.52 -19.22
N TYR A 283 -19.55 31.37 -19.85
CA TYR A 283 -20.18 30.15 -19.38
C TYR A 283 -19.51 29.63 -18.12
N SER A 284 -18.19 29.76 -18.02
CA SER A 284 -17.44 29.36 -16.82
C SER A 284 -17.94 30.10 -15.60
N GLN A 285 -18.09 31.43 -15.69
CA GLN A 285 -18.58 32.23 -14.57
C GLN A 285 -20.01 31.83 -14.16
N MET A 286 -20.90 31.61 -15.15
CA MET A 286 -22.26 31.15 -14.91
C MET A 286 -22.30 29.74 -14.27
N TRP A 287 -21.40 28.88 -14.67
CA TRP A 287 -21.27 27.54 -14.08
C TRP A 287 -20.96 27.62 -12.59
N TYR A 288 -19.99 28.45 -12.21
CA TYR A 288 -19.65 28.66 -10.78
C TYR A 288 -20.81 29.26 -10.00
N ASP A 289 -21.48 30.26 -10.55
CA ASP A 289 -22.64 30.90 -9.92
C ASP A 289 -23.81 29.93 -9.77
N TYR A 290 -24.09 29.13 -10.78
CA TYR A 290 -25.18 28.15 -10.75
C TYR A 290 -25.00 27.09 -9.66
N PHE A 291 -23.80 26.61 -9.46
CA PHE A 291 -23.49 25.59 -8.44
C PHE A 291 -23.03 26.20 -7.11
N ASN A 292 -22.98 27.53 -7.00
CA ASN A 292 -22.43 28.25 -5.84
C ASN A 292 -21.03 27.75 -5.45
N VAL A 293 -20.17 27.50 -6.46
CA VAL A 293 -18.83 26.95 -6.25
C VAL A 293 -17.98 27.93 -5.44
N ALA A 294 -18.16 29.24 -5.64
CA ALA A 294 -17.48 30.29 -4.89
C ALA A 294 -17.65 30.17 -3.37
N GLN A 295 -18.77 29.64 -2.90
CA GLN A 295 -19.00 29.39 -1.46
C GLN A 295 -18.10 28.30 -0.86
N TYR A 296 -17.49 27.48 -1.68
CA TYR A 296 -16.64 26.37 -1.24
C TYR A 296 -15.15 26.70 -1.29
N TYR A 297 -14.77 27.86 -1.86
CA TYR A 297 -13.38 28.29 -1.96
C TYR A 297 -13.19 29.62 -1.25
N GLU A 298 -12.10 29.77 -0.52
CA GLU A 298 -11.81 30.99 0.25
C GLU A 298 -11.42 32.19 -0.64
N ASN A 299 -11.04 31.96 -1.90
CA ASN A 299 -10.55 33.00 -2.82
C ASN A 299 -11.31 33.01 -4.16
N ASP A 300 -12.37 33.80 -4.24
CA ASP A 300 -13.16 33.99 -5.47
C ASP A 300 -12.35 34.54 -6.66
N ILE A 301 -11.28 35.29 -6.39
CA ILE A 301 -10.45 35.93 -7.40
C ILE A 301 -9.70 34.90 -8.26
N PHE A 302 -9.31 33.75 -7.69
CA PHE A 302 -8.57 32.71 -8.39
C PHE A 302 -9.35 32.09 -9.54
N TYR A 303 -10.67 32.07 -9.48
CA TYR A 303 -11.52 31.38 -10.45
C TYR A 303 -12.05 32.24 -11.59
N ARG A 304 -11.73 33.55 -11.63
CA ARG A 304 -12.28 34.49 -12.62
C ARG A 304 -11.85 34.17 -14.05
N ASP A 305 -10.61 33.74 -14.26
CA ASP A 305 -10.05 33.43 -15.56
C ASP A 305 -9.77 31.93 -15.72
N THR A 306 -10.57 31.09 -15.06
CA THR A 306 -10.46 29.64 -15.12
C THR A 306 -11.74 29.03 -15.67
N CYS A 307 -11.63 27.87 -16.27
CA CYS A 307 -12.77 27.06 -16.68
C CYS A 307 -12.66 25.66 -16.08
N THR A 308 -13.79 25.02 -15.91
CA THR A 308 -13.87 23.64 -15.48
C THR A 308 -13.92 22.73 -16.68
N LEU A 309 -12.95 21.85 -16.80
CA LEU A 309 -12.89 20.82 -17.82
C LEU A 309 -13.26 19.46 -17.23
N MET A 310 -13.94 18.67 -18.02
CA MET A 310 -14.15 17.26 -17.77
C MET A 310 -13.31 16.45 -18.76
N TYR A 311 -12.28 15.79 -18.24
CA TYR A 311 -11.54 14.74 -18.94
C TYR A 311 -12.27 13.44 -18.71
N PHE A 312 -12.62 12.74 -19.77
CA PHE A 312 -13.34 11.48 -19.59
C PHE A 312 -12.97 10.43 -20.62
N ASN A 313 -13.00 9.18 -20.18
CA ASN A 313 -12.81 8.00 -21.01
C ASN A 313 -14.13 7.23 -21.05
N TYR A 314 -14.53 6.80 -22.21
CA TYR A 314 -15.78 6.07 -22.43
C TYR A 314 -15.54 4.75 -23.15
N LYS A 315 -16.04 3.65 -22.58
CA LYS A 315 -15.90 2.32 -23.14
C LYS A 315 -17.02 2.02 -24.15
N THR A 316 -16.63 1.58 -25.33
CA THR A 316 -17.56 1.13 -26.35
C THR A 316 -16.96 -0.06 -27.11
N THR A 317 -17.64 -0.54 -28.15
CA THR A 317 -17.16 -1.62 -28.99
C THR A 317 -16.83 -1.16 -30.37
N LYS A 318 -15.74 -1.67 -30.95
CA LYS A 318 -15.38 -1.52 -32.37
C LYS A 318 -15.53 -2.86 -33.09
N LYS A 319 -16.08 -2.81 -34.27
CA LYS A 319 -16.31 -4.01 -35.09
C LYS A 319 -15.28 -4.06 -36.21
N TYR A 320 -14.42 -5.06 -36.18
CA TYR A 320 -13.56 -5.39 -37.31
C TYR A 320 -14.27 -6.41 -38.20
N VAL A 321 -14.43 -6.05 -39.46
CA VAL A 321 -15.05 -6.89 -40.48
C VAL A 321 -14.00 -7.34 -41.47
N TYR A 322 -13.78 -8.63 -41.52
CA TYR A 322 -12.84 -9.23 -42.47
C TYR A 322 -13.58 -10.00 -43.55
N LYS A 323 -13.19 -9.72 -44.79
CA LYS A 323 -13.58 -10.54 -45.93
C LYS A 323 -12.55 -11.65 -46.11
N LYS A 324 -12.91 -12.89 -45.85
CA LYS A 324 -12.10 -14.06 -46.16
C LYS A 324 -12.48 -14.54 -47.55
N LYS A 325 -11.54 -14.51 -48.51
CA LYS A 325 -11.70 -15.06 -49.86
C LYS A 325 -10.89 -16.35 -49.93
N VAL A 326 -11.49 -17.42 -50.40
CA VAL A 326 -10.82 -18.66 -50.76
C VAL A 326 -10.70 -18.68 -52.31
N ASN A 327 -9.48 -18.75 -52.84
CA ASN A 327 -9.27 -18.85 -54.28
C ASN A 327 -9.46 -20.31 -54.74
N GLU A 328 -9.66 -20.53 -56.01
CA GLU A 328 -9.80 -21.85 -56.63
C GLU A 328 -8.61 -22.80 -56.30
N ASN A 329 -7.46 -22.25 -55.99
CA ASN A 329 -6.25 -23.00 -55.58
C ASN A 329 -6.19 -23.30 -54.05
N GLY A 330 -7.27 -23.04 -53.30
CA GLY A 330 -7.33 -23.23 -51.86
C GLY A 330 -6.62 -22.17 -51.03
N ALA A 331 -5.94 -21.19 -51.66
CA ALA A 331 -5.29 -20.10 -50.93
C ALA A 331 -6.33 -19.14 -50.33
N THR A 332 -6.20 -18.84 -49.05
CA THR A 332 -7.08 -17.92 -48.35
C THR A 332 -6.47 -16.53 -48.25
N ARG A 333 -7.23 -15.49 -48.65
CA ARG A 333 -6.88 -14.09 -48.47
C ARG A 333 -7.87 -13.42 -47.55
N ILE A 334 -7.38 -12.75 -46.53
CA ILE A 334 -8.17 -11.99 -45.56
C ILE A 334 -7.91 -10.51 -45.84
N ILE A 335 -8.99 -9.73 -46.01
CA ILE A 335 -8.95 -8.29 -46.28
C ILE A 335 -9.88 -7.64 -45.26
N GLU A 336 -9.39 -6.62 -44.57
CA GLU A 336 -10.19 -5.79 -43.67
C GLU A 336 -11.16 -4.92 -44.51
N LYS A 337 -12.37 -4.76 -44.03
CA LYS A 337 -13.45 -3.96 -44.61
C LYS A 337 -14.11 -3.13 -43.51
N ASP A 338 -14.81 -2.07 -43.97
CA ASP A 338 -15.61 -1.26 -43.07
C ASP A 338 -16.73 -2.06 -42.41
N ASP A 339 -17.20 -1.59 -41.26
CA ASP A 339 -18.24 -2.23 -40.43
C ASP A 339 -19.55 -2.45 -41.18
N SER A 340 -19.86 -1.59 -42.18
CA SER A 340 -21.03 -1.63 -43.04
C SER A 340 -20.97 -2.69 -44.16
N PHE A 341 -19.80 -3.33 -44.35
CA PHE A 341 -19.62 -4.28 -45.45
C PHE A 341 -20.45 -5.54 -45.24
N ASN A 342 -21.32 -5.82 -46.23
CA ASN A 342 -22.03 -7.09 -46.40
C ASN A 342 -21.69 -7.67 -47.77
N PRO A 343 -21.14 -8.89 -47.81
CA PRO A 343 -20.92 -9.57 -49.09
C PRO A 343 -22.27 -9.88 -49.76
N PRO A 344 -22.34 -9.89 -51.12
CA PRO A 344 -23.54 -10.30 -51.83
C PRO A 344 -23.93 -11.72 -51.47
N GLU A 345 -25.23 -11.99 -51.32
CA GLU A 345 -25.74 -13.30 -50.90
C GLU A 345 -25.36 -14.41 -51.89
N GLU A 346 -25.40 -14.18 -53.19
CA GLU A 346 -24.98 -15.12 -54.23
C GLU A 346 -23.55 -15.61 -54.07
N MET A 347 -22.61 -14.74 -53.63
CA MET A 347 -21.22 -15.12 -53.42
C MET A 347 -20.96 -15.82 -52.07
N MET A 348 -21.87 -15.73 -51.11
CA MET A 348 -21.85 -16.51 -49.91
C MET A 348 -22.29 -17.97 -50.14
N GLU A 349 -23.27 -18.20 -51.01
CA GLU A 349 -23.74 -19.53 -51.38
C GLU A 349 -22.65 -20.34 -52.10
N GLU A 350 -21.82 -19.70 -52.90
CA GLU A 350 -20.69 -20.35 -53.59
C GLU A 350 -19.46 -20.60 -52.67
N ASN A 351 -19.53 -20.30 -51.37
CA ASN A 351 -18.40 -20.39 -50.40
C ASN A 351 -17.12 -19.63 -50.79
N SER A 352 -17.19 -18.75 -51.79
CA SER A 352 -16.04 -18.01 -52.27
C SER A 352 -15.63 -16.84 -51.29
N PHE A 353 -16.60 -16.34 -50.56
CA PHE A 353 -16.42 -15.27 -49.58
C PHE A 353 -17.10 -15.58 -48.26
N THR A 354 -16.36 -15.41 -47.15
CA THR A 354 -16.93 -15.49 -45.80
C THR A 354 -16.69 -14.16 -45.09
N LYS A 355 -17.73 -13.66 -44.41
CA LYS A 355 -17.62 -12.48 -43.52
C LYS A 355 -17.23 -12.97 -42.14
N ILE A 356 -16.10 -12.52 -41.63
CA ILE A 356 -15.69 -12.76 -40.25
C ILE A 356 -15.81 -11.43 -39.53
N THR A 357 -16.60 -11.39 -38.48
CA THR A 357 -16.76 -10.19 -37.65
C THR A 357 -16.13 -10.44 -36.29
N LYS A 358 -15.20 -9.58 -35.90
CA LYS A 358 -14.60 -9.58 -34.57
C LYS A 358 -14.98 -8.27 -33.88
N THR A 359 -15.63 -8.37 -32.73
CA THR A 359 -15.95 -7.21 -31.91
C THR A 359 -14.94 -7.12 -30.77
N ILE A 360 -14.35 -5.97 -30.60
CA ILE A 360 -13.40 -5.68 -29.52
C ILE A 360 -13.86 -4.46 -28.72
N ASP A 361 -13.54 -4.44 -27.45
CA ASP A 361 -13.74 -3.29 -26.58
C ASP A 361 -12.71 -2.20 -26.91
N VAL A 362 -13.13 -0.96 -26.93
CA VAL A 362 -12.28 0.21 -27.15
C VAL A 362 -12.67 1.32 -26.19
N TRP A 363 -11.67 2.13 -25.82
CA TRP A 363 -11.89 3.35 -25.07
C TRP A 363 -11.74 4.55 -25.97
N TYR A 364 -12.65 5.51 -25.84
CA TYR A 364 -12.52 6.84 -26.41
C TYR A 364 -12.16 7.82 -25.28
N GLU A 365 -11.34 8.79 -25.58
CA GLU A 365 -11.03 9.88 -24.68
C GLU A 365 -11.63 11.19 -25.18
N GLY A 366 -12.18 11.96 -24.24
CA GLY A 366 -12.79 13.23 -24.52
C GLY A 366 -12.42 14.30 -23.50
N ILE A 367 -12.36 15.54 -23.95
CA ILE A 367 -12.17 16.70 -23.09
C ILE A 367 -13.30 17.68 -23.42
N MET A 368 -14.15 17.96 -22.46
CA MET A 368 -15.30 18.85 -22.65
C MET A 368 -15.23 20.02 -21.64
N VAL A 369 -15.60 21.20 -22.11
CA VAL A 369 -15.75 22.37 -21.23
C VAL A 369 -17.12 22.30 -20.55
N MET A 370 -17.10 22.24 -19.23
CA MET A 370 -18.32 22.08 -18.44
C MET A 370 -19.26 23.28 -18.61
N GLY A 371 -20.55 22.98 -18.74
CA GLY A 371 -21.58 24.00 -18.93
C GLY A 371 -21.73 24.53 -20.35
N THR A 372 -20.89 24.07 -21.28
CA THR A 372 -20.94 24.47 -22.71
C THR A 372 -21.19 23.26 -23.60
N ASN A 373 -21.38 23.50 -24.88
CA ASN A 373 -21.41 22.45 -25.90
C ASN A 373 -20.08 22.33 -26.65
N ILE A 374 -18.98 22.73 -26.04
CA ILE A 374 -17.67 22.75 -26.67
C ILE A 374 -16.92 21.49 -26.25
N MET A 375 -16.62 20.66 -27.26
CA MET A 375 -15.72 19.53 -27.15
C MET A 375 -14.35 19.97 -27.64
N LEU A 376 -13.33 19.86 -26.79
CA LEU A 376 -11.95 20.21 -27.14
C LEU A 376 -11.21 19.05 -27.81
N LYS A 377 -11.53 17.83 -27.38
CA LYS A 377 -10.91 16.62 -27.90
C LYS A 377 -11.91 15.47 -27.83
N TRP A 378 -12.03 14.69 -28.88
CA TRP A 378 -12.73 13.43 -28.90
C TRP A 378 -12.08 12.50 -29.90
N GLU A 379 -11.38 11.49 -29.41
CA GLU A 379 -10.67 10.53 -30.24
C GLU A 379 -10.59 9.15 -29.63
N LEU A 380 -10.23 8.18 -30.45
CA LEU A 380 -9.93 6.85 -29.96
C LEU A 380 -8.68 6.94 -29.09
N MET A 381 -8.77 6.46 -27.85
CA MET A 381 -7.67 6.51 -26.92
C MET A 381 -6.45 5.78 -27.49
N GLU A 382 -5.34 6.46 -27.54
CA GLU A 382 -4.07 5.89 -27.94
C GLU A 382 -3.53 4.96 -26.84
N ASN A 383 -2.74 3.97 -27.22
CA ASN A 383 -2.07 3.06 -26.29
C ASN A 383 -3.00 2.36 -25.28
N MET A 384 -4.14 1.83 -25.77
CA MET A 384 -5.05 1.05 -24.94
C MET A 384 -4.38 -0.22 -24.43
N VAL A 385 -4.43 -0.42 -23.14
CA VAL A 385 -3.92 -1.64 -22.51
C VAL A 385 -4.88 -2.81 -22.74
N ARG A 386 -4.34 -3.91 -23.27
CA ARG A 386 -5.10 -5.14 -23.55
C ARG A 386 -4.37 -6.34 -22.96
N PRO A 387 -5.02 -7.13 -22.09
CA PRO A 387 -4.46 -8.39 -21.64
C PRO A 387 -4.25 -9.34 -22.83
N LYS A 388 -3.13 -10.02 -22.89
CA LYS A 388 -2.83 -10.98 -23.97
C LYS A 388 -3.75 -12.20 -23.93
N SER A 389 -4.17 -12.59 -22.72
CA SER A 389 -5.17 -13.63 -22.50
C SER A 389 -6.59 -13.25 -22.99
N ALA A 390 -6.89 -11.95 -23.09
CA ALA A 390 -8.20 -11.43 -23.44
C ALA A 390 -8.08 -10.21 -24.38
N THR A 391 -7.50 -10.39 -25.56
CA THR A 391 -7.29 -9.32 -26.55
C THR A 391 -8.55 -8.58 -27.00
N GLN A 392 -9.74 -9.15 -26.73
CA GLN A 392 -11.01 -8.52 -27.01
C GLN A 392 -11.38 -7.42 -26.00
N SER A 393 -10.87 -7.52 -24.75
CA SER A 393 -11.14 -6.53 -23.72
C SER A 393 -10.03 -5.50 -23.65
N ALA A 394 -10.41 -4.24 -23.37
CA ALA A 394 -9.47 -3.15 -23.09
C ALA A 394 -9.62 -2.74 -21.63
N LEU A 395 -8.50 -2.63 -20.93
CA LEU A 395 -8.46 -2.18 -19.55
C LEU A 395 -8.52 -0.65 -19.48
N PRO A 396 -9.14 -0.07 -18.44
CA PRO A 396 -9.08 1.37 -18.20
C PRO A 396 -7.69 1.79 -17.74
N ASN A 397 -7.34 3.05 -17.98
CA ASN A 397 -6.12 3.64 -17.43
C ASN A 397 -6.25 3.99 -15.95
N TYR A 398 -7.48 4.08 -15.45
CA TYR A 398 -7.77 4.37 -14.05
C TYR A 398 -7.79 3.09 -13.24
N VAL A 399 -7.11 3.12 -12.11
CA VAL A 399 -7.10 2.06 -11.11
C VAL A 399 -7.65 2.64 -9.82
N ALA A 400 -8.82 2.18 -9.43
CA ALA A 400 -9.48 2.65 -8.21
C ALA A 400 -9.91 1.47 -7.33
N THR A 401 -9.96 1.69 -6.04
CA THR A 401 -10.48 0.70 -5.09
C THR A 401 -11.08 1.37 -3.86
N SER A 402 -12.10 0.70 -3.33
CA SER A 402 -12.74 1.07 -2.06
C SER A 402 -12.75 -0.16 -1.15
N PRO A 403 -12.06 -0.15 0.00
CA PRO A 403 -11.98 -1.31 0.89
C PRO A 403 -13.35 -1.80 1.38
N ARG A 404 -14.29 -0.86 1.51
CA ARG A 404 -15.66 -1.15 1.96
C ARG A 404 -16.66 -0.34 1.16
N MET A 405 -17.41 -1.04 0.34
CA MET A 405 -18.50 -0.47 -0.44
C MET A 405 -19.74 -1.36 -0.34
N TYR A 406 -20.90 -0.72 -0.22
CA TYR A 406 -22.18 -1.39 -0.27
C TYR A 406 -23.16 -0.56 -1.10
N LYS A 407 -23.69 -1.13 -2.19
CA LYS A 407 -24.57 -0.44 -3.14
C LYS A 407 -24.05 0.94 -3.57
N GLY A 408 -22.75 1.00 -3.90
CA GLY A 408 -22.10 2.25 -4.30
C GLY A 408 -21.81 3.25 -3.17
N ALA A 409 -22.24 2.96 -1.93
CA ALA A 409 -21.94 3.78 -0.77
C ALA A 409 -20.59 3.38 -0.15
N ILE A 410 -19.69 4.34 -0.04
CA ILE A 410 -18.33 4.15 0.47
C ILE A 410 -18.31 4.40 1.97
N GLU A 411 -17.63 3.55 2.70
CA GLU A 411 -17.40 3.68 4.13
C GLU A 411 -15.92 3.85 4.44
N SER A 412 -15.56 4.95 5.10
CA SER A 412 -14.17 5.22 5.51
C SER A 412 -13.98 5.03 7.00
N LEU A 413 -12.71 4.84 7.40
CA LEU A 413 -12.33 4.77 8.80
C LEU A 413 -12.64 6.10 9.52
N THR A 414 -12.29 7.22 8.88
CA THR A 414 -12.55 8.56 9.42
C THR A 414 -14.04 8.82 9.66
N LYS A 415 -14.91 8.41 8.74
CA LYS A 415 -16.35 8.58 8.86
C LYS A 415 -16.92 7.94 10.12
N ARG A 416 -16.36 6.81 10.55
CA ARG A 416 -16.75 6.11 11.79
C ARG A 416 -16.34 6.87 13.05
N MET A 417 -15.25 7.63 12.98
CA MET A 417 -14.70 8.37 14.13
C MET A 417 -15.39 9.71 14.36
N ILE A 418 -15.95 10.33 13.32
CA ILE A 418 -16.56 11.68 13.37
C ILE A 418 -17.56 11.85 14.53
N PRO A 419 -18.55 10.97 14.74
CA PRO A 419 -19.53 11.17 15.81
C PRO A 419 -18.88 11.28 17.20
N PHE A 420 -17.84 10.50 17.44
CA PHE A 420 -17.13 10.50 18.72
C PHE A 420 -16.21 11.72 18.86
N ALA A 421 -15.58 12.15 17.77
CA ALA A 421 -14.77 13.36 17.76
C ALA A 421 -15.62 14.61 18.05
N ASP A 422 -16.82 14.67 17.52
CA ASP A 422 -17.79 15.71 17.83
C ASP A 422 -18.16 15.72 19.31
N LEU A 423 -18.44 14.54 19.90
CA LEU A 423 -18.71 14.39 21.31
C LEU A 423 -17.54 14.78 22.20
N ILE A 424 -16.33 14.45 21.80
CA ILE A 424 -15.10 14.87 22.50
C ILE A 424 -14.99 16.39 22.50
N GLN A 425 -15.16 17.02 21.32
CA GLN A 425 -15.10 18.48 21.22
C GLN A 425 -16.16 19.18 22.08
N LEU A 426 -17.41 18.71 22.03
CA LEU A 426 -18.48 19.25 22.87
C LEU A 426 -18.21 19.06 24.36
N THR A 427 -17.69 17.90 24.74
CA THR A 427 -17.30 17.63 26.12
C THR A 427 -16.16 18.53 26.57
N HIS A 428 -15.18 18.78 25.68
CA HIS A 428 -14.11 19.73 25.97
C HIS A 428 -14.62 21.14 26.18
N LEU A 429 -15.54 21.65 25.33
CA LEU A 429 -16.14 22.97 25.49
C LEU A 429 -16.96 23.06 26.78
N LYS A 430 -17.73 22.01 27.10
CA LYS A 430 -18.44 21.92 28.39
C LYS A 430 -17.49 21.88 29.59
N LEU A 431 -16.35 21.21 29.45
CA LEU A 431 -15.32 21.20 30.48
C LEU A 431 -14.74 22.60 30.70
N GLN A 432 -14.46 23.35 29.65
CA GLN A 432 -14.05 24.76 29.76
C GLN A 432 -15.12 25.61 30.47
N GLN A 433 -16.39 25.40 30.14
CA GLN A 433 -17.50 26.10 30.84
C GLN A 433 -17.52 25.78 32.32
N VAL A 434 -17.32 24.52 32.69
CA VAL A 434 -17.31 24.13 34.12
C VAL A 434 -16.10 24.74 34.80
N ILE A 435 -14.91 24.64 34.20
CA ILE A 435 -13.67 25.20 34.77
C ILE A 435 -13.77 26.73 34.90
N ALA A 436 -14.33 27.43 33.90
CA ALA A 436 -14.51 28.87 33.96
C ALA A 436 -15.49 29.30 35.07
N ARG A 437 -16.41 28.41 35.45
CA ARG A 437 -17.36 28.62 36.56
C ARG A 437 -16.86 28.12 37.90
N VAL A 438 -15.78 27.35 37.93
CA VAL A 438 -15.06 26.99 39.16
C VAL A 438 -14.25 28.21 39.62
N VAL A 439 -14.94 29.29 39.86
CA VAL A 439 -14.45 30.40 40.66
C VAL A 439 -14.34 29.87 42.08
N PRO A 440 -13.38 30.29 42.90
CA PRO A 440 -13.34 29.95 44.32
C PRO A 440 -14.74 30.09 44.90
N ASP A 441 -15.15 29.13 45.72
CA ASP A 441 -16.51 29.02 46.25
C ASP A 441 -17.14 30.36 46.51
N GLY A 442 -18.27 30.65 45.83
CA GLY A 442 -18.94 31.91 45.92
C GLY A 442 -19.44 32.08 47.34
N VAL A 443 -19.42 33.24 47.81
CA VAL A 443 -19.96 33.60 49.13
C VAL A 443 -21.19 34.48 48.96
N TYR A 444 -22.21 34.19 49.73
CA TYR A 444 -23.31 35.09 49.89
C TYR A 444 -23.00 36.00 51.07
N ILE A 445 -22.97 37.28 50.80
CA ILE A 445 -22.67 38.30 51.80
C ILE A 445 -23.94 39.10 52.04
N ASP A 446 -24.40 39.13 53.29
CA ASP A 446 -25.45 39.98 53.72
C ASP A 446 -24.85 41.40 54.01
N ALA A 447 -25.11 42.32 53.05
CA ALA A 447 -24.55 43.65 53.13
C ALA A 447 -25.08 44.45 54.38
N ASP A 448 -26.30 44.22 54.72
CA ASP A 448 -26.91 44.91 55.87
C ASP A 448 -26.35 44.35 57.20
N GLY A 449 -26.15 43.07 57.29
CA GLY A 449 -25.53 42.42 58.46
C GLY A 449 -24.08 42.79 58.70
N LEU A 450 -23.35 43.15 57.64
CA LEU A 450 -21.97 43.63 57.70
C LEU A 450 -21.90 45.13 58.08
N ASN A 451 -22.78 45.95 57.61
CA ASN A 451 -22.81 47.36 57.94
C ASN A 451 -23.07 47.64 59.43
N GLU A 452 -23.63 46.67 60.15
CA GLU A 452 -23.86 46.77 61.63
C GLU A 452 -22.58 46.37 62.43
N VAL A 453 -21.51 45.87 61.77
CA VAL A 453 -20.26 45.46 62.45
C VAL A 453 -19.30 46.62 62.50
N ASP A 454 -19.09 47.22 63.67
CA ASP A 454 -17.95 48.11 63.97
C ASP A 454 -16.81 47.31 64.64
N LEU A 455 -15.63 47.25 63.94
CA LEU A 455 -14.47 46.60 64.49
C LEU A 455 -13.69 47.50 65.51
N GLY A 456 -14.27 48.56 65.97
CA GLY A 456 -13.69 49.50 66.92
C GLY A 456 -12.95 50.66 66.27
N THR A 457 -13.12 50.84 64.96
CA THR A 457 -12.51 51.94 64.17
C THR A 457 -13.46 53.09 63.98
N GLY A 458 -14.71 53.04 64.46
CA GLY A 458 -15.72 54.05 64.33
C GLY A 458 -16.37 54.16 62.97
N ASN A 459 -16.00 53.33 62.03
CA ASN A 459 -16.57 53.25 60.69
C ASN A 459 -17.26 51.91 60.47
N ALA A 460 -18.43 51.95 59.80
CA ALA A 460 -19.13 50.74 59.40
C ALA A 460 -18.27 49.89 58.50
N TYR A 461 -18.27 48.54 58.65
CA TYR A 461 -17.54 47.59 57.91
C TYR A 461 -18.03 47.51 56.47
N ASN A 462 -17.16 47.91 55.53
CA ASN A 462 -17.55 47.89 54.14
C ASN A 462 -17.62 46.44 53.61
N PRO A 463 -18.70 45.99 52.95
CA PRO A 463 -18.80 44.67 52.35
C PRO A 463 -17.71 44.33 51.36
N GLU A 464 -17.14 45.32 50.64
CA GLU A 464 -16.01 45.12 49.78
C GLU A 464 -14.72 44.76 50.51
N ASP A 465 -14.48 45.34 51.68
CA ASP A 465 -13.31 45.03 52.49
C ASP A 465 -13.42 43.66 53.15
N ALA A 466 -14.63 43.24 53.52
CA ALA A 466 -14.94 41.88 53.93
C ALA A 466 -14.66 40.85 52.85
N LEU A 467 -15.04 41.12 51.60
CA LEU A 467 -14.71 40.29 50.42
C LEU A 467 -13.21 40.21 50.20
N ARG A 468 -12.50 41.33 50.23
CA ARG A 468 -11.03 41.37 50.07
C ARG A 468 -10.36 40.56 51.15
N LEU A 469 -10.77 40.68 52.39
CA LEU A 469 -10.24 39.94 53.52
C LEU A 469 -10.52 38.44 53.36
N TYR A 470 -11.73 38.07 52.92
CA TYR A 470 -12.09 36.68 52.67
C TYR A 470 -11.19 36.09 51.57
N PHE A 471 -10.99 36.76 50.46
CA PHE A 471 -10.16 36.28 49.40
C PHE A 471 -8.64 36.22 49.75
N GLN A 472 -8.20 37.07 50.69
CA GLN A 472 -6.79 37.08 51.13
C GLN A 472 -6.50 36.07 52.23
N THR A 473 -7.41 35.92 53.17
CA THR A 473 -7.16 35.13 54.42
C THR A 473 -8.07 33.93 54.56
N GLY A 474 -9.12 33.79 53.71
CA GLY A 474 -10.17 32.76 53.83
C GLY A 474 -11.09 32.92 55.03
N SER A 475 -11.02 34.03 55.72
CA SER A 475 -11.82 34.27 56.94
C SER A 475 -12.41 35.66 56.97
N VAL A 476 -13.55 35.80 57.57
CA VAL A 476 -14.22 37.09 57.82
C VAL A 476 -14.52 37.22 59.30
N VAL A 477 -14.21 38.36 59.84
CA VAL A 477 -14.50 38.66 61.24
C VAL A 477 -15.85 39.35 61.35
N GLY A 478 -16.79 38.75 62.05
CA GLY A 478 -18.09 39.26 62.29
C GLY A 478 -18.41 39.44 63.80
N ARG A 479 -19.43 40.21 64.11
CA ARG A 479 -19.85 40.40 65.51
C ARG A 479 -21.04 39.52 65.83
N SER A 480 -21.01 38.84 66.99
CA SER A 480 -22.08 37.96 67.45
C SER A 480 -23.22 38.68 68.15
N TYR A 481 -23.05 39.94 68.53
CA TYR A 481 -24.02 40.74 69.21
C TYR A 481 -24.26 42.06 68.46
N THR A 482 -25.51 42.52 68.45
CA THR A 482 -25.85 43.83 67.93
C THR A 482 -25.29 44.92 68.84
N GLN A 483 -25.31 46.20 68.39
CA GLN A 483 -24.87 47.34 69.22
C GLN A 483 -25.77 47.51 70.49
N GLU A 484 -27.00 47.07 70.45
CA GLU A 484 -27.93 47.08 71.51
C GLU A 484 -27.75 45.99 72.55
N GLY A 485 -26.81 45.03 72.32
CA GLY A 485 -26.46 43.96 73.19
C GLY A 485 -27.25 42.67 73.01
N ASP A 486 -28.11 42.61 72.01
CA ASP A 486 -28.86 41.39 71.69
C ASP A 486 -28.00 40.40 70.81
N TYR A 487 -28.18 39.14 71.11
CA TYR A 487 -27.48 38.08 70.32
C TYR A 487 -28.13 37.95 68.96
N ASN A 488 -27.35 38.08 67.94
CA ASN A 488 -27.75 37.98 66.51
C ASN A 488 -28.07 36.55 66.11
N GLN A 489 -29.20 36.03 66.49
CA GLN A 489 -29.70 34.71 66.23
C GLN A 489 -30.07 34.59 64.73
N GLY A 490 -29.33 33.74 64.03
CA GLY A 490 -29.71 33.33 62.69
C GLY A 490 -29.17 34.14 61.53
N LYS A 491 -28.42 35.21 61.75
CA LYS A 491 -27.73 35.99 60.69
C LYS A 491 -26.28 35.53 60.60
N ILE A 492 -25.99 34.77 59.60
CA ILE A 492 -24.59 34.46 59.18
C ILE A 492 -24.24 35.50 58.13
N PRO A 493 -23.38 36.49 58.47
CA PRO A 493 -23.07 37.61 57.54
C PRO A 493 -22.44 37.12 56.24
N ILE A 494 -21.84 35.95 56.25
CA ILE A 494 -21.24 35.30 55.06
C ILE A 494 -21.64 33.84 55.06
N GLN A 495 -22.31 33.41 54.01
CA GLN A 495 -22.61 32.01 53.73
C GLN A 495 -21.82 31.55 52.54
N GLN A 496 -21.03 30.56 52.73
CA GLN A 496 -20.41 29.88 51.59
C GLN A 496 -21.53 29.22 50.79
N LEU A 497 -21.68 29.67 49.54
CA LEU A 497 -22.50 28.93 48.61
C LEU A 497 -21.73 27.70 48.25
N THR A 498 -22.01 26.62 48.95
CA THR A 498 -21.60 25.31 48.52
C THR A 498 -22.23 25.04 47.14
N SER A 499 -21.65 25.63 46.14
CA SER A 499 -22.00 25.27 44.76
C SER A 499 -21.69 23.80 44.60
N ASN A 500 -22.63 23.07 44.00
CA ASN A 500 -22.43 21.71 43.51
C ASN A 500 -21.01 21.59 42.99
N SER A 501 -20.19 20.80 43.67
CA SER A 501 -18.75 20.71 43.48
C SER A 501 -18.43 20.60 42.01
N GLY A 502 -17.86 21.64 41.41
CA GLY A 502 -17.39 21.63 40.03
C GLY A 502 -16.42 20.42 39.77
N ALA A 503 -15.78 19.97 40.83
CA ALA A 503 -14.89 18.79 40.80
C ALA A 503 -15.58 17.50 40.32
N SER A 504 -16.80 17.19 40.81
CA SER A 504 -17.50 15.96 40.39
C SER A 504 -17.97 16.06 38.92
N LYS A 505 -18.39 17.24 38.47
CA LYS A 505 -18.77 17.50 37.07
C LYS A 505 -17.53 17.43 36.16
N THR A 506 -16.41 18.01 36.55
CA THR A 506 -15.13 17.96 35.87
C THR A 506 -14.66 16.50 35.71
N GLN A 507 -14.70 15.74 36.81
CA GLN A 507 -14.30 14.33 36.75
C GLN A 507 -15.21 13.50 35.84
N MET A 508 -16.51 13.75 35.86
CA MET A 508 -17.48 13.08 34.98
C MET A 508 -17.20 13.44 33.51
N LEU A 509 -16.92 14.70 33.18
CA LEU A 509 -16.61 15.12 31.81
C LEU A 509 -15.31 14.52 31.32
N ILE A 510 -14.26 14.46 32.15
CA ILE A 510 -12.98 13.80 31.84
C ILE A 510 -13.21 12.29 31.59
N THR A 511 -14.01 11.65 32.44
CA THR A 511 -14.34 10.24 32.25
C THR A 511 -15.10 10.00 30.96
N ASN A 512 -16.07 10.86 30.63
CA ASN A 512 -16.81 10.79 29.38
C ASN A 512 -15.89 11.00 28.17
N MET A 513 -14.95 11.95 28.22
CA MET A 513 -13.99 12.19 27.17
C MET A 513 -13.12 10.96 26.94
N ASN A 514 -12.60 10.33 27.99
CA ASN A 514 -11.83 9.09 27.91
C ASN A 514 -12.68 7.93 27.36
N ASN A 515 -13.95 7.83 27.75
CA ASN A 515 -14.87 6.84 27.20
C ASN A 515 -15.09 7.03 25.70
N TYR A 516 -15.22 8.26 25.20
CA TYR A 516 -15.35 8.51 23.76
C TYR A 516 -14.06 8.18 22.98
N ILE A 517 -12.89 8.44 23.54
CA ILE A 517 -11.61 8.02 22.97
C ILE A 517 -11.54 6.48 22.92
N ASN A 518 -11.97 5.80 23.97
CA ASN A 518 -12.04 4.33 23.98
C ASN A 518 -13.07 3.80 22.97
N MET A 519 -14.19 4.48 22.77
CA MET A 519 -15.14 4.13 21.70
C MET A 519 -14.54 4.28 20.32
N ILE A 520 -13.74 5.32 20.06
CA ILE A 520 -12.98 5.45 18.81
C ILE A 520 -12.08 4.22 18.61
N ARG A 521 -11.35 3.81 19.65
CA ARG A 521 -10.51 2.61 19.61
C ARG A 521 -11.32 1.33 19.30
N GLN A 522 -12.47 1.16 19.95
CA GLN A 522 -13.34 0.00 19.72
C GLN A 522 -13.91 -0.05 18.30
N VAL A 523 -14.38 1.10 17.77
CA VAL A 523 -14.97 1.17 16.42
C VAL A 523 -13.92 1.04 15.32
N THR A 524 -12.70 1.50 15.56
CA THR A 524 -11.59 1.37 14.61
C THR A 524 -10.83 0.05 14.76
N GLY A 525 -10.95 -0.60 15.91
CA GLY A 525 -10.16 -1.79 16.26
C GLY A 525 -8.70 -1.48 16.59
N LEU A 526 -8.33 -0.19 16.72
CA LEU A 526 -6.98 0.22 17.06
C LEU A 526 -6.78 0.10 18.59
N SER A 527 -5.79 -0.69 19.00
CA SER A 527 -5.49 -0.92 20.41
C SER A 527 -4.64 0.19 21.03
N GLU A 528 -4.74 0.34 22.33
CA GLU A 528 -3.94 1.30 23.10
C GLU A 528 -2.43 1.04 23.00
N ALA A 529 -2.04 -0.22 22.84
CA ALA A 529 -0.64 -0.61 22.64
C ALA A 529 -0.01 0.00 21.38
N LYS A 530 -0.82 0.21 20.32
CA LYS A 530 -0.39 0.87 19.07
C LYS A 530 -0.39 2.39 19.16
N ASP A 531 -1.12 2.94 20.11
CA ASP A 531 -1.39 4.37 20.27
C ASP A 531 -0.21 5.16 20.87
N GLY A 532 0.90 4.46 21.22
CA GLY A 532 2.07 5.06 21.86
C GLY A 532 1.87 5.42 23.33
N ASN A 533 0.70 5.15 23.89
CA ASN A 533 0.48 5.25 25.33
C ASN A 533 1.20 4.11 26.04
N LYS A 534 1.76 4.38 27.22
CA LYS A 534 2.31 3.30 28.04
C LYS A 534 1.18 2.33 28.38
N PRO A 535 1.32 1.05 27.96
CA PRO A 535 0.35 0.04 28.35
C PRO A 535 0.30 -0.03 29.87
N ASP A 536 -0.86 -0.42 30.40
CA ASP A 536 -1.03 -0.64 31.85
C ASP A 536 0.09 -1.55 32.36
N SER A 537 0.83 -1.10 33.35
CA SER A 537 2.00 -1.82 33.89
C SER A 537 1.65 -3.22 34.43
N SER A 538 0.37 -3.46 34.65
CA SER A 538 -0.18 -4.75 35.08
C SER A 538 -0.57 -5.69 33.93
N ALA A 539 -0.55 -5.21 32.68
CA ALA A 539 -0.93 -6.05 31.54
C ALA A 539 0.23 -6.95 31.11
N LEU A 540 -0.02 -8.25 31.07
CA LEU A 540 0.92 -9.26 30.57
C LEU A 540 1.38 -8.93 29.15
N VAL A 541 2.69 -9.00 28.89
CA VAL A 541 3.32 -8.73 27.59
C VAL A 541 2.66 -9.52 26.45
N GLY A 542 2.20 -10.75 26.73
CA GLY A 542 1.47 -11.58 25.76
C GLY A 542 0.13 -11.00 25.35
N ILE A 543 -0.62 -10.37 26.27
CA ILE A 543 -1.91 -9.72 25.98
C ILE A 543 -1.69 -8.45 25.13
N GLN A 544 -0.63 -7.70 25.41
CA GLN A 544 -0.27 -6.51 24.63
C GLN A 544 0.12 -6.87 23.20
N LYS A 545 0.90 -7.95 23.02
CA LYS A 545 1.22 -8.48 21.66
C LYS A 545 -0.02 -8.94 20.91
N LEU A 546 -0.91 -9.67 21.57
CA LEU A 546 -2.19 -10.08 20.96
C LEU A 546 -3.06 -8.88 20.60
N ALA A 547 -3.10 -7.83 21.42
CA ALA A 547 -3.84 -6.60 21.12
C ALA A 547 -3.25 -5.85 19.89
N ALA A 548 -1.92 -5.83 19.76
CA ALA A 548 -1.25 -5.24 18.58
C ALA A 548 -1.54 -6.04 17.31
N LEU A 549 -1.48 -7.38 17.36
CA LEU A 549 -1.83 -8.26 16.24
C LEU A 549 -3.30 -8.12 15.81
N ASN A 550 -4.22 -8.04 16.76
CA ASN A 550 -5.64 -7.83 16.49
C ASN A 550 -5.89 -6.46 15.83
N SER A 551 -5.13 -5.45 16.22
CA SER A 551 -5.19 -4.11 15.61
C SER A 551 -4.74 -4.14 14.14
N ASN A 552 -3.70 -4.93 13.81
CA ASN A 552 -3.28 -5.14 12.42
C ASN A 552 -4.39 -5.85 11.60
N THR A 553 -5.09 -6.79 12.22
CA THR A 553 -6.20 -7.49 11.58
C THR A 553 -7.39 -6.55 11.30
N ALA A 554 -7.69 -5.61 12.18
CA ALA A 554 -8.79 -4.66 12.01
C ALA A 554 -8.61 -3.74 10.79
N THR A 555 -7.37 -3.33 10.48
CA THR A 555 -7.03 -2.45 9.34
C THR A 555 -6.58 -3.20 8.08
N ARG A 556 -6.57 -4.53 8.12
CA ARG A 556 -6.08 -5.37 7.01
C ARG A 556 -6.79 -5.09 5.67
N HIS A 557 -8.09 -4.81 5.70
CA HIS A 557 -8.87 -4.50 4.49
C HIS A 557 -8.37 -3.23 3.77
N ILE A 558 -7.79 -2.26 4.49
CA ILE A 558 -7.18 -1.05 3.90
C ILE A 558 -5.84 -1.42 3.24
N LEU A 559 -5.03 -2.25 3.92
CA LEU A 559 -3.79 -2.76 3.38
C LEU A 559 -4.02 -3.60 2.12
N ASP A 560 -5.01 -4.51 2.15
CA ASP A 560 -5.36 -5.34 0.99
C ASP A 560 -5.80 -4.48 -0.21
N ALA A 561 -6.48 -3.35 0.03
CA ALA A 561 -6.83 -2.38 -1.00
C ALA A 561 -5.59 -1.64 -1.55
N SER A 562 -4.66 -1.24 -0.71
CA SER A 562 -3.38 -0.64 -1.13
C SER A 562 -2.56 -1.61 -1.98
N LEU A 563 -2.48 -2.88 -1.57
CA LEU A 563 -1.84 -3.95 -2.34
C LEU A 563 -2.51 -4.19 -3.69
N TYR A 564 -3.83 -4.15 -3.74
CA TYR A 564 -4.57 -4.27 -4.99
C TYR A 564 -4.22 -3.14 -5.96
N LEU A 565 -4.17 -1.88 -5.49
CA LEU A 565 -3.75 -0.74 -6.31
C LEU A 565 -2.33 -0.94 -6.85
N TYR A 566 -1.40 -1.29 -5.97
CA TYR A 566 0.00 -1.51 -6.34
C TYR A 566 0.14 -2.61 -7.39
N ARG A 567 -0.53 -3.75 -7.18
CA ARG A 567 -0.51 -4.88 -8.12
C ARG A 567 -1.09 -4.50 -9.48
N THR A 568 -2.26 -3.86 -9.48
CA THR A 568 -2.94 -3.52 -10.74
C THR A 568 -2.18 -2.44 -11.52
N LEU A 569 -1.53 -1.50 -10.81
CA LEU A 569 -0.61 -0.55 -11.44
C LEU A 569 0.61 -1.26 -12.02
N ALA A 570 1.23 -2.19 -11.29
CA ALA A 570 2.35 -2.98 -11.80
C ALA A 570 1.96 -3.80 -13.05
N GLU A 571 0.78 -4.43 -13.05
CA GLU A 571 0.23 -5.10 -14.23
C GLU A 571 0.07 -4.12 -15.41
N GLY A 572 -0.45 -2.91 -15.15
CA GLY A 572 -0.59 -1.86 -16.15
C GLY A 572 0.76 -1.38 -16.72
N LEU A 573 1.78 -1.25 -15.87
CA LEU A 573 3.14 -0.90 -16.28
C LEU A 573 3.79 -1.99 -17.13
N SER A 574 3.62 -3.26 -16.76
CA SER A 574 4.10 -4.41 -17.53
C SER A 574 3.60 -4.38 -18.97
N TYR A 575 2.29 -4.11 -19.17
CA TYR A 575 1.74 -4.00 -20.52
C TYR A 575 2.31 -2.81 -21.32
N ARG A 576 2.69 -1.72 -20.65
CA ARG A 576 3.21 -0.52 -21.28
C ARG A 576 4.72 -0.52 -21.50
N MET A 577 5.43 -1.46 -20.91
CA MET A 577 6.88 -1.55 -21.06
C MET A 577 7.30 -1.77 -22.52
N ALA A 578 6.56 -2.60 -23.26
CA ALA A 578 6.77 -2.78 -24.69
C ALA A 578 6.59 -1.48 -25.47
N ASP A 579 5.60 -0.64 -25.09
CA ASP A 579 5.33 0.65 -25.74
C ASP A 579 6.51 1.63 -25.54
N ILE A 580 7.17 1.60 -24.37
CA ILE A 580 8.33 2.46 -24.13
C ILE A 580 9.49 2.09 -25.06
N LEU A 581 9.78 0.82 -25.20
CA LEU A 581 10.89 0.34 -26.02
C LEU A 581 10.67 0.63 -27.50
N GLU A 582 9.41 0.63 -27.97
CA GLU A 582 9.06 0.80 -29.39
C GLU A 582 8.77 2.27 -29.76
N TYR A 583 8.06 3.02 -28.91
CA TYR A 583 7.48 4.32 -29.26
C TYR A 583 8.01 5.51 -28.45
N ALA A 584 8.75 5.32 -27.34
CA ALA A 584 9.23 6.45 -26.57
C ALA A 584 10.39 7.17 -27.26
N GLU A 585 10.34 8.49 -27.31
CA GLU A 585 11.40 9.34 -27.88
C GLU A 585 12.66 9.34 -27.00
N PHE A 586 12.51 9.25 -25.68
CA PHE A 586 13.58 9.29 -24.68
C PHE A 586 13.81 7.93 -24.02
N LYS A 587 13.82 6.84 -24.80
CA LYS A 587 14.08 5.49 -24.31
C LYS A 587 15.47 5.31 -23.69
N ASP A 588 16.41 6.19 -24.03
CA ASP A 588 17.79 6.09 -23.51
C ASP A 588 17.86 6.30 -21.98
N GLU A 589 17.00 7.11 -21.39
CA GLU A 589 16.97 7.32 -19.96
C GLU A 589 16.48 6.07 -19.22
N PHE A 590 15.40 5.48 -19.71
CA PHE A 590 14.90 4.20 -19.23
C PHE A 590 15.94 3.08 -19.40
N SER A 591 16.56 3.02 -20.59
CA SER A 591 17.58 2.02 -20.92
C SER A 591 18.83 2.14 -20.02
N ASN A 592 19.23 3.35 -19.69
CA ASN A 592 20.37 3.59 -18.80
C ASN A 592 20.08 3.20 -17.34
N GLN A 593 18.85 3.33 -16.90
CA GLN A 593 18.45 2.99 -15.53
C GLN A 593 18.31 1.48 -15.32
N ILE A 594 17.71 0.79 -16.27
CA ILE A 594 17.55 -0.69 -16.21
C ILE A 594 18.88 -1.42 -16.46
N GLY A 595 19.78 -0.78 -17.20
CA GLY A 595 21.04 -1.39 -17.64
C GLY A 595 20.94 -2.04 -19.02
N LYS A 596 22.01 -1.88 -19.80
CA LYS A 596 22.06 -2.30 -21.21
C LYS A 596 21.80 -3.80 -21.43
N TYR A 597 22.11 -4.65 -20.45
CA TYR A 597 21.90 -6.08 -20.56
C TYR A 597 20.41 -6.44 -20.45
N ASN A 598 19.70 -5.87 -19.50
CA ASN A 598 18.26 -6.09 -19.34
C ASN A 598 17.48 -5.53 -20.53
N VAL A 599 17.91 -4.37 -21.04
CA VAL A 599 17.32 -3.78 -22.24
C VAL A 599 17.56 -4.69 -23.45
N SER A 600 18.75 -5.25 -23.63
CA SER A 600 19.01 -6.15 -24.76
C SER A 600 18.14 -7.41 -24.70
N ILE A 601 17.83 -7.92 -23.51
CA ILE A 601 16.90 -9.05 -23.34
C ILE A 601 15.47 -8.63 -23.70
N LEU A 602 15.04 -7.46 -23.25
CA LEU A 602 13.72 -6.93 -23.58
C LEU A 602 13.61 -6.57 -25.08
N GLU A 603 14.68 -6.09 -25.73
CA GLU A 603 14.73 -5.77 -27.16
C GLU A 603 14.92 -7.01 -28.05
N GLU A 604 15.73 -8.01 -27.65
CA GLU A 604 15.83 -9.31 -28.36
C GLU A 604 14.49 -10.02 -28.40
N MET A 605 13.63 -9.68 -27.46
CA MET A 605 12.22 -10.10 -27.41
C MET A 605 11.31 -9.09 -28.11
N ASN A 606 11.63 -8.68 -29.34
CA ASN A 606 10.76 -7.85 -30.17
C ASN A 606 9.30 -8.37 -30.24
N ASP A 607 9.09 -9.58 -29.77
CA ASP A 607 7.80 -10.22 -29.60
C ASP A 607 7.35 -10.25 -28.12
N LEU A 608 7.70 -9.21 -27.31
CA LEU A 608 7.22 -9.07 -25.91
C LEU A 608 5.71 -9.23 -25.78
N TYR A 609 4.98 -8.89 -26.87
CA TYR A 609 3.53 -9.12 -26.94
C TYR A 609 3.14 -10.60 -26.89
N ILE A 610 4.05 -11.55 -27.02
CA ILE A 610 3.81 -12.99 -26.88
C ILE A 610 3.88 -13.42 -25.41
N TYR A 611 4.66 -12.72 -24.60
CA TYR A 611 4.87 -13.06 -23.18
C TYR A 611 3.73 -12.51 -22.33
N ASP A 612 3.15 -13.35 -21.49
CA ASP A 612 2.13 -12.99 -20.51
C ASP A 612 2.74 -13.15 -19.12
N PHE A 613 2.83 -12.03 -18.39
CA PHE A 613 3.41 -12.02 -17.05
C PHE A 613 2.31 -12.02 -16.01
N GLY A 614 2.38 -12.95 -15.07
CA GLY A 614 1.62 -12.88 -13.83
C GLY A 614 2.39 -12.04 -12.82
N ILE A 615 1.84 -10.94 -12.38
CA ILE A 615 2.43 -10.07 -11.38
C ILE A 615 1.96 -10.46 -9.99
N PHE A 616 2.91 -10.77 -9.12
CA PHE A 616 2.66 -11.06 -7.71
C PHE A 616 3.40 -10.05 -6.85
N ILE A 617 2.80 -9.69 -5.73
CA ILE A 617 3.41 -8.78 -4.77
C ILE A 617 3.82 -9.57 -3.55
N GLU A 618 5.09 -9.50 -3.24
CA GLU A 618 5.64 -10.02 -2.01
C GLU A 618 5.72 -8.91 -0.97
N ILE A 619 5.10 -9.16 0.19
CA ILE A 619 5.15 -8.25 1.33
C ILE A 619 6.34 -8.67 2.19
N THR A 620 7.23 -7.74 2.47
CA THR A 620 8.30 -7.98 3.47
C THR A 620 7.68 -8.32 4.81
N PRO A 621 8.12 -9.44 5.43
CA PRO A 621 7.57 -9.86 6.73
C PRO A 621 7.79 -8.81 7.81
N ASP A 622 6.86 -8.73 8.75
CA ASP A 622 6.95 -7.85 9.91
C ASP A 622 8.18 -8.18 10.78
N ALA A 623 8.66 -7.19 11.54
CA ALA A 623 9.82 -7.36 12.41
C ALA A 623 9.64 -8.48 13.45
N GLU A 624 8.40 -8.74 13.90
CA GLU A 624 8.08 -9.84 14.82
C GLU A 624 8.19 -11.21 14.14
N GLU A 625 7.72 -11.31 12.89
CA GLU A 625 7.81 -12.54 12.11
C GLU A 625 9.27 -12.86 11.78
N LYS A 626 10.08 -11.85 11.44
CA LYS A 626 11.54 -11.99 11.27
C LYS A 626 12.23 -12.41 12.57
N ALA A 627 11.83 -11.82 13.69
CA ALA A 627 12.38 -12.19 14.99
C ALA A 627 12.03 -13.63 15.39
N GLN A 628 10.84 -14.11 15.03
CA GLN A 628 10.44 -15.50 15.25
C GLN A 628 11.26 -16.47 14.38
N LEU A 629 11.47 -16.15 13.11
CA LEU A 629 12.34 -16.93 12.22
C LEU A 629 13.76 -16.94 12.76
N GLU A 630 14.30 -15.77 13.15
CA GLU A 630 15.64 -15.64 13.71
C GLU A 630 15.80 -16.49 14.99
N SER A 631 14.79 -16.47 15.88
CA SER A 631 14.77 -17.33 17.07
C SER A 631 14.82 -18.83 16.71
N ASN A 632 14.08 -19.23 15.68
CA ASN A 632 14.09 -20.62 15.18
C ASN A 632 15.44 -20.99 14.58
N ILE A 633 16.05 -20.09 13.80
CA ILE A 633 17.40 -20.28 13.24
C ILE A 633 18.44 -20.40 14.35
N GLN A 634 18.40 -19.52 15.36
CA GLN A 634 19.32 -19.56 16.49
C GLN A 634 19.17 -20.84 17.29
N MET A 635 17.95 -21.31 17.53
CA MET A 635 17.72 -22.60 18.19
C MET A 635 18.27 -23.77 17.37
N ALA A 636 18.11 -23.76 16.07
CA ALA A 636 18.64 -24.80 15.17
C ALA A 636 20.18 -24.79 15.13
N LEU A 637 20.79 -23.59 15.12
CA LEU A 637 22.25 -23.42 15.21
C LEU A 637 22.81 -23.91 16.56
N GLN A 638 22.17 -23.56 17.68
CA GLN A 638 22.61 -23.97 19.01
C GLN A 638 22.53 -25.48 19.20
N LYS A 639 21.53 -26.13 18.60
CA LYS A 639 21.41 -27.59 18.62
C LYS A 639 22.36 -28.27 17.65
N GLY A 640 22.98 -27.52 16.75
CA GLY A 640 23.82 -28.08 15.71
C GLY A 640 23.04 -28.70 14.54
N ASP A 641 21.72 -28.45 14.46
CA ASP A 641 20.82 -29.02 13.44
C ASP A 641 21.03 -28.43 12.05
N ILE A 642 21.70 -27.25 11.93
CA ILE A 642 22.04 -26.57 10.68
C ILE A 642 23.46 -25.99 10.76
N ASN A 643 24.07 -25.73 9.61
CA ASN A 643 25.36 -25.05 9.49
C ASN A 643 25.19 -23.51 9.48
N LEU A 644 26.29 -22.79 9.72
CA LEU A 644 26.28 -21.32 9.68
C LEU A 644 25.96 -20.79 8.27
N GLU A 645 26.42 -21.47 7.24
CA GLU A 645 26.15 -21.14 5.84
C GLU A 645 24.65 -21.25 5.54
N ASP A 646 24.02 -22.36 5.94
CA ASP A 646 22.58 -22.57 5.80
C ASP A 646 21.77 -21.47 6.52
N ALA A 647 22.26 -21.01 7.65
CA ALA A 647 21.59 -19.94 8.42
C ALA A 647 21.68 -18.59 7.69
N ILE A 648 22.75 -18.33 6.93
CA ILE A 648 22.89 -17.13 6.11
C ILE A 648 21.92 -17.20 4.93
N ASP A 649 21.91 -18.32 4.20
CA ASP A 649 21.00 -18.54 3.07
C ASP A 649 19.52 -18.35 3.48
N ILE A 650 19.14 -18.89 4.65
CA ILE A 650 17.76 -18.76 5.15
C ILE A 650 17.41 -17.31 5.49
N ARG A 651 18.36 -16.50 5.96
CA ARG A 651 18.15 -15.07 6.28
C ARG A 651 17.97 -14.21 5.04
N GLU A 652 18.54 -14.59 3.92
CA GLU A 652 18.40 -13.88 2.65
C GLU A 652 17.00 -14.06 2.04
N ILE A 653 16.29 -15.13 2.41
CA ILE A 653 14.96 -15.40 1.88
C ILE A 653 13.92 -14.47 2.52
N HIS A 654 13.31 -13.65 1.70
CA HIS A 654 12.29 -12.70 2.14
C HIS A 654 10.96 -13.39 2.50
N ASN A 655 10.65 -14.52 1.86
CA ASN A 655 9.42 -15.26 2.08
C ASN A 655 9.55 -16.23 3.27
N LEU A 656 8.89 -15.91 4.38
CA LEU A 656 8.95 -16.69 5.62
C LEU A 656 8.51 -18.15 5.46
N LYS A 657 7.56 -18.43 4.57
CA LYS A 657 7.12 -19.81 4.33
C LYS A 657 8.23 -20.62 3.67
N LEU A 658 8.87 -20.03 2.66
CA LEU A 658 10.01 -20.64 1.96
C LEU A 658 11.22 -20.75 2.89
N ALA A 659 11.53 -19.73 3.67
CA ALA A 659 12.60 -19.74 4.65
C ALA A 659 12.40 -20.87 5.71
N ASN A 660 11.18 -21.02 6.23
CA ASN A 660 10.84 -22.09 7.16
C ASN A 660 10.88 -23.48 6.50
N GLN A 661 10.50 -23.61 5.22
CA GLN A 661 10.63 -24.85 4.47
C GLN A 661 12.09 -25.21 4.27
N LEU A 662 12.92 -24.24 3.86
CA LEU A 662 14.35 -24.46 3.69
C LEU A 662 15.02 -24.86 5.03
N LEU A 663 14.69 -24.16 6.13
CA LEU A 663 15.16 -24.52 7.47
C LEU A 663 14.82 -25.97 7.83
N LYS A 664 13.58 -26.39 7.55
CA LYS A 664 13.13 -27.76 7.83
C LYS A 664 13.89 -28.79 6.97
N MET A 665 14.15 -28.46 5.71
CA MET A 665 14.85 -29.36 4.78
C MET A 665 16.33 -29.45 5.11
N LYS A 666 17.02 -28.33 5.36
CA LYS A 666 18.43 -28.33 5.75
C LYS A 666 18.65 -29.09 7.06
N ARG A 667 17.72 -28.95 8.01
CA ARG A 667 17.71 -29.71 9.24
C ARG A 667 17.60 -31.23 8.97
N LYS A 668 16.66 -31.62 8.08
CA LYS A 668 16.46 -33.03 7.71
C LYS A 668 17.68 -33.62 6.99
N ALA A 669 18.25 -32.86 6.05
CA ALA A 669 19.44 -33.27 5.31
C ALA A 669 20.64 -33.47 6.22
N LYS A 670 20.82 -32.60 7.23
CA LYS A 670 21.89 -32.74 8.21
C LYS A 670 21.68 -33.95 9.11
N GLU A 671 20.46 -34.19 9.59
CA GLU A 671 20.10 -35.35 10.39
C GLU A 671 20.39 -36.66 9.60
N GLU A 672 20.14 -36.69 8.30
CA GLU A 672 20.47 -37.82 7.43
C GLU A 672 21.99 -38.00 7.25
N SER A 673 22.71 -36.88 7.04
CA SER A 673 24.17 -36.87 6.93
C SER A 673 24.83 -37.34 8.23
N ASP A 674 24.36 -36.89 9.39
CA ASP A 674 24.87 -37.28 10.68
C ASP A 674 24.60 -38.77 10.94
N ARG A 675 23.42 -39.27 10.56
CA ARG A 675 23.13 -40.72 10.63
C ARG A 675 24.06 -41.56 9.73
N GLN A 676 24.33 -41.08 8.50
CA GLN A 676 25.28 -41.76 7.61
C GLN A 676 26.70 -41.75 8.18
N PHE A 677 27.12 -40.64 8.77
CA PHE A 677 28.41 -40.52 9.42
C PHE A 677 28.54 -41.44 10.66
N GLU A 678 27.48 -41.55 11.46
CA GLU A 678 27.44 -42.49 12.58
C GLU A 678 27.47 -43.95 12.10
N MET A 679 26.75 -44.28 11.02
CA MET A 679 26.82 -45.63 10.44
C MET A 679 28.20 -45.94 9.90
N GLN A 680 28.84 -44.99 9.16
CA GLN A 680 30.21 -45.14 8.68
C GLN A 680 31.20 -45.29 9.82
N LYS A 681 31.04 -44.58 10.90
CA LYS A 681 31.86 -44.67 12.09
C LYS A 681 31.70 -46.03 12.80
N GLN A 682 30.46 -46.53 12.82
CA GLN A 682 30.15 -47.85 13.32
C GLN A 682 30.70 -48.96 12.44
N GLU A 683 30.65 -48.81 11.09
CA GLU A 683 31.28 -49.74 10.15
C GLU A 683 32.81 -49.70 10.24
N GLN A 684 33.41 -48.51 10.37
CA GLN A 684 34.85 -48.37 10.59
C GLN A 684 35.29 -49.01 11.93
N GLN A 685 34.53 -48.84 12.99
CA GLN A 685 34.80 -49.51 14.24
C GLN A 685 34.61 -51.02 14.13
N GLY A 686 33.63 -51.48 13.37
CA GLY A 686 33.45 -52.89 13.02
C GLY A 686 34.60 -53.44 12.18
N GLN A 687 35.10 -52.64 11.21
CA GLN A 687 36.25 -53.02 10.38
C GLN A 687 37.58 -53.07 11.13
N ILE A 688 37.79 -52.16 12.07
CA ILE A 688 38.98 -52.18 12.97
C ILE A 688 38.96 -53.40 13.88
N GLN A 689 37.80 -53.82 14.31
CA GLN A 689 37.64 -55.03 15.11
C GLN A 689 37.79 -56.30 14.28
N MET A 690 37.41 -56.32 13.01
CA MET A 690 37.64 -57.36 12.06
C MET A 690 39.12 -57.43 11.60
N GLN A 691 39.78 -56.28 11.42
CA GLN A 691 41.20 -56.24 11.04
C GLN A 691 42.13 -56.87 12.09
N SER A 692 41.77 -56.78 13.36
CA SER A 692 42.50 -57.45 14.44
C SER A 692 42.33 -58.97 14.43
N GLN A 693 41.28 -59.51 13.83
CA GLN A 693 41.07 -60.92 13.59
C GLN A 693 41.57 -61.38 12.22
N GLN A 694 41.74 -60.50 11.24
CA GLN A 694 42.22 -60.89 9.88
C GLN A 694 43.72 -60.88 9.69
N MET A 695 44.54 -60.33 10.56
CA MET A 695 45.98 -60.43 10.52
C MET A 695 46.49 -61.88 10.70
N ALA A 696 45.61 -62.79 11.07
CA ALA A 696 45.90 -64.23 11.13
C ALA A 696 45.59 -64.99 9.81
N ALA A 697 44.89 -64.35 8.86
CA ALA A 697 44.45 -65.00 7.61
C ALA A 697 45.16 -64.48 6.35
N GLU A 698 46.05 -63.50 6.44
CA GLU A 698 46.62 -62.82 5.28
C GLU A 698 47.74 -63.58 4.49
N THR A 699 48.08 -64.78 4.79
CA THR A 699 49.03 -65.57 3.99
C THR A 699 48.40 -66.40 2.85
N SER A 700 47.03 -66.33 2.74
CA SER A 700 46.36 -67.08 1.65
C SER A 700 45.77 -66.21 0.51
N MET A 701 45.75 -64.90 0.60
CA MET A 701 45.07 -64.04 -0.37
C MET A 701 45.97 -63.32 -1.41
N ALA A 702 47.26 -63.42 -1.29
CA ALA A 702 48.18 -62.82 -2.31
C ALA A 702 48.07 -63.44 -3.71
N LYS A 703 47.37 -64.54 -3.86
CA LYS A 703 47.19 -65.23 -5.13
C LYS A 703 45.95 -64.79 -5.92
N ILE A 704 44.98 -64.18 -5.28
CA ILE A 704 43.73 -63.74 -5.91
C ILE A 704 43.80 -62.29 -6.46
N GLN A 705 44.74 -61.51 -5.94
CA GLN A 705 44.87 -60.11 -6.38
C GLN A 705 45.46 -59.93 -7.78
N ALA A 706 46.22 -60.83 -8.25
CA ALA A 706 46.80 -60.74 -9.60
C ALA A 706 45.78 -61.00 -10.72
N GLU A 707 44.73 -61.75 -10.47
CA GLU A 707 43.68 -62.06 -11.45
C GLU A 707 42.63 -60.97 -11.58
N ASN A 708 42.41 -60.20 -10.53
CA ASN A 708 41.42 -59.10 -10.54
C ASN A 708 41.96 -57.81 -11.14
N GLN A 709 43.27 -57.54 -11.06
CA GLN A 709 43.85 -56.33 -11.68
C GLN A 709 43.79 -56.37 -13.23
N ALA A 710 43.87 -57.55 -13.84
CA ALA A 710 43.74 -57.67 -15.27
C ALA A 710 42.28 -57.44 -15.78
N LYS A 711 41.28 -57.78 -14.99
CA LYS A 711 39.88 -57.53 -15.34
C LYS A 711 39.47 -56.07 -15.15
N ILE A 712 40.00 -55.38 -14.13
CA ILE A 712 39.76 -53.99 -13.86
C ILE A 712 40.33 -53.05 -14.94
N GLN A 713 41.53 -53.39 -15.46
CA GLN A 713 42.15 -52.66 -16.55
C GLN A 713 41.33 -52.76 -17.87
N LEU A 714 40.66 -53.87 -18.09
CA LEU A 714 39.86 -54.10 -19.30
C LEU A 714 38.50 -53.43 -19.24
N GLU A 715 37.93 -53.26 -18.03
CA GLU A 715 36.71 -52.52 -17.79
C GLU A 715 36.95 -50.99 -17.77
N GLN A 716 38.11 -50.58 -17.21
CA GLN A 716 38.54 -49.18 -17.28
C GLN A 716 38.76 -48.67 -18.72
N ALA A 717 39.28 -49.54 -19.62
CA ALA A 717 39.43 -49.16 -21.03
C ALA A 717 38.07 -49.04 -21.74
N LYS A 718 37.08 -49.85 -21.39
CA LYS A 718 35.71 -49.74 -21.95
C LYS A 718 34.98 -48.51 -21.42
N VAL A 719 35.12 -48.22 -20.13
CA VAL A 719 34.54 -47.07 -19.48
C VAL A 719 35.17 -45.77 -20.01
N ALA A 720 36.48 -45.75 -20.27
CA ALA A 720 37.16 -44.61 -20.85
C ALA A 720 36.62 -44.24 -22.25
N PHE A 721 36.30 -45.24 -23.08
CA PHE A 721 35.73 -45.04 -24.42
C PHE A 721 34.28 -44.58 -24.40
N GLU A 722 33.50 -45.03 -23.40
CA GLU A 722 32.10 -44.61 -23.20
C GLU A 722 32.03 -43.23 -22.61
N ILE A 723 32.99 -42.87 -21.72
CA ILE A 723 33.18 -41.54 -21.15
C ILE A 723 33.55 -40.50 -22.21
N GLU A 724 34.39 -40.85 -23.18
CA GLU A 724 34.78 -39.95 -24.26
C GLU A 724 33.58 -39.61 -25.18
N ARG A 725 32.67 -40.55 -25.39
CA ARG A 725 31.43 -40.38 -26.14
C ARG A 725 30.41 -39.53 -25.38
N LEU A 726 30.23 -39.79 -24.08
CA LEU A 726 29.36 -39.03 -23.20
C LEU A 726 29.89 -37.62 -22.94
N ASN A 727 31.20 -37.43 -22.84
CA ASN A 727 31.82 -36.13 -22.72
C ASN A 727 31.61 -35.24 -23.95
N ALA A 728 31.67 -35.84 -25.15
CA ALA A 728 31.39 -35.08 -26.38
C ALA A 728 29.91 -34.67 -26.46
N GLU A 729 28.99 -35.53 -26.00
CA GLU A 729 27.56 -35.26 -25.99
C GLU A 729 27.17 -34.31 -24.84
N ALA A 730 27.82 -34.40 -23.68
CA ALA A 730 27.65 -33.50 -22.55
C ALA A 730 28.27 -32.13 -22.81
N GLN A 731 29.43 -32.04 -23.46
CA GLN A 731 30.02 -30.76 -23.84
C GLN A 731 29.16 -30.00 -24.84
N LEU A 732 28.48 -30.67 -25.76
CA LEU A 732 27.59 -30.02 -26.73
C LEU A 732 26.30 -29.53 -26.07
N LYS A 733 25.75 -30.30 -25.13
CA LYS A 733 24.59 -29.89 -24.33
C LYS A 733 24.96 -28.86 -23.26
N GLY A 734 26.12 -29.06 -22.57
CA GLY A 734 26.63 -28.18 -21.53
C GLY A 734 26.93 -26.77 -22.05
N THR A 735 27.55 -26.66 -23.25
CA THR A 735 27.86 -25.32 -23.81
C THR A 735 26.65 -24.51 -24.22
N LEU A 736 25.53 -25.15 -24.56
CA LEU A 736 24.25 -24.43 -24.81
C LEU A 736 23.57 -24.00 -23.51
N MET A 737 23.64 -24.85 -22.48
CA MET A 737 23.01 -24.54 -21.18
C MET A 737 23.88 -23.64 -20.31
N ASP A 738 25.24 -23.78 -20.36
CA ASP A 738 26.12 -22.82 -19.66
C ASP A 738 26.00 -21.40 -20.20
N LYS A 739 25.70 -21.23 -21.49
CA LYS A 739 25.40 -19.91 -22.04
C LYS A 739 24.11 -19.34 -21.44
N GLU A 740 23.05 -20.14 -21.39
CA GLU A 740 21.75 -19.70 -20.86
C GLU A 740 21.81 -19.46 -19.34
N PHE A 741 22.51 -20.36 -18.61
CA PHE A 741 22.72 -20.20 -17.17
C PHE A 741 23.72 -19.07 -16.86
N GLY A 742 24.78 -18.91 -17.62
CA GLY A 742 25.71 -17.80 -17.49
C GLY A 742 25.06 -16.45 -17.75
N TYR A 743 24.11 -16.39 -18.68
CA TYR A 743 23.31 -15.20 -18.91
C TYR A 743 22.39 -14.88 -17.73
N ASN A 744 21.73 -15.90 -17.17
CA ASN A 744 20.86 -15.72 -16.00
C ASN A 744 21.66 -15.33 -14.75
N GLN A 745 22.85 -15.90 -14.55
CA GLN A 745 23.74 -15.59 -13.44
C GLN A 745 24.35 -14.19 -13.60
N GLN A 746 24.73 -13.79 -14.82
CA GLN A 746 25.20 -12.43 -15.07
C GLN A 746 24.11 -11.37 -14.86
N LEU A 747 22.85 -11.69 -15.20
CA LEU A 747 21.72 -10.81 -14.92
C LEU A 747 21.44 -10.69 -13.43
N SER A 748 21.51 -11.80 -12.71
CA SER A 748 21.39 -11.81 -11.26
C SER A 748 22.50 -10.94 -10.63
N ASP A 749 23.76 -11.17 -11.03
CA ASP A 749 24.92 -10.43 -10.53
C ASP A 749 24.86 -8.93 -10.89
N MET A 750 24.31 -8.60 -12.06
CA MET A 750 24.12 -7.19 -12.47
C MET A 750 22.98 -6.54 -11.69
N SER A 751 21.89 -7.28 -11.43
CA SER A 751 20.80 -6.80 -10.59
C SER A 751 21.23 -6.67 -9.12
N GLU A 752 22.04 -7.61 -8.62
CA GLU A 752 22.63 -7.53 -7.28
C GLU A 752 23.62 -6.38 -7.15
N LYS A 753 24.46 -6.13 -8.17
CA LYS A 753 25.35 -4.95 -8.16
C LYS A 753 24.58 -3.64 -8.18
N GLY A 754 23.52 -3.56 -9.00
CA GLY A 754 22.63 -2.40 -9.02
C GLY A 754 21.85 -2.21 -7.72
N LEU A 755 21.47 -3.32 -7.07
CA LEU A 755 20.87 -3.32 -5.73
C LEU A 755 21.91 -2.96 -4.66
N GLN A 756 23.12 -3.53 -4.72
CA GLN A 756 24.21 -3.22 -3.79
C GLN A 756 24.67 -1.76 -3.87
N GLU A 757 24.72 -1.15 -5.07
CA GLU A 757 24.99 0.27 -5.19
C GLU A 757 23.87 1.13 -4.60
N ARG A 758 22.62 0.76 -4.79
CA ARG A 758 21.46 1.41 -4.16
C ARG A 758 21.38 1.14 -2.66
N GLU A 759 21.71 -0.09 -2.23
CA GLU A 759 21.79 -0.43 -0.80
C GLU A 759 22.98 0.24 -0.12
N SER A 760 24.14 0.31 -0.76
CA SER A 760 25.30 1.02 -0.20
C SER A 760 25.03 2.51 -0.04
N GLN A 761 24.30 3.14 -0.97
CA GLN A 761 23.82 4.51 -0.83
C GLN A 761 22.76 4.64 0.28
N ARG A 762 21.87 3.64 0.40
CA ARG A 762 20.87 3.59 1.49
C ARG A 762 21.49 3.24 2.83
N GLU A 763 22.50 2.35 2.86
CA GLU A 763 23.24 2.01 4.07
C GLU A 763 24.15 3.16 4.53
N ALA A 764 24.76 3.91 3.61
CA ALA A 764 25.47 5.15 3.95
C ALA A 764 24.50 6.17 4.58
N ALA A 765 23.32 6.35 3.99
CA ALA A 765 22.31 7.24 4.56
C ALA A 765 21.69 6.69 5.86
N LYS A 766 21.60 5.36 6.05
CA LYS A 766 21.22 4.73 7.32
C LYS A 766 22.31 4.81 8.35
N SER A 767 23.56 4.61 7.96
CA SER A 767 24.75 4.75 8.83
C SER A 767 24.88 6.16 9.38
N ASP A 768 24.64 7.17 8.54
CA ASP A 768 24.61 8.56 8.98
C ASP A 768 23.45 8.84 9.94
N ARG A 769 22.26 8.27 9.70
CA ARG A 769 21.14 8.37 10.63
C ARG A 769 21.38 7.61 11.94
N ILE A 770 22.01 6.43 11.88
CA ILE A 770 22.34 5.63 13.06
C ILE A 770 23.46 6.33 13.87
N SER A 771 24.44 6.92 13.21
CA SER A 771 25.49 7.70 13.89
C SER A 771 24.92 8.96 14.53
N GLN A 772 23.98 9.65 13.88
CA GLN A 772 23.23 10.76 14.47
C GLN A 772 22.37 10.31 15.66
N ALA A 773 21.63 9.21 15.51
CA ALA A 773 20.82 8.68 16.60
C ALA A 773 21.65 8.17 17.79
N ASN A 774 22.81 7.56 17.54
CA ASN A 774 23.76 7.17 18.58
C ASN A 774 24.40 8.38 19.27
N ASN A 775 24.68 9.45 18.53
CA ASN A 775 25.19 10.70 19.11
C ASN A 775 24.10 11.37 19.96
N ASP A 776 22.86 11.37 19.52
CA ASP A 776 21.73 11.91 20.28
C ASP A 776 21.39 11.06 21.50
N GLN A 777 21.48 9.73 21.40
CA GLN A 777 21.36 8.82 22.56
C GLN A 777 22.52 9.03 23.54
N SER A 778 23.73 9.19 23.05
CA SER A 778 24.89 9.48 23.89
C SER A 778 24.76 10.83 24.60
N ARG A 779 24.21 11.84 23.92
CA ARG A 779 23.88 13.14 24.50
C ARG A 779 22.78 13.02 25.56
N LEU A 780 21.72 12.26 25.29
CA LEU A 780 20.65 12.00 26.26
C LEU A 780 21.12 11.20 27.48
N ILE A 781 21.99 10.22 27.27
CA ILE A 781 22.61 9.44 28.36
C ILE A 781 23.51 10.34 29.18
N ASN A 782 24.30 11.20 28.56
CA ASN A 782 25.16 12.15 29.27
C ASN A 782 24.35 13.24 29.99
N GLN A 783 23.26 13.73 29.43
CA GLN A 783 22.32 14.63 30.11
C GLN A 783 21.64 13.95 31.30
N ARG A 784 21.22 12.69 31.17
CA ARG A 784 20.65 11.92 32.27
C ARG A 784 21.67 11.62 33.36
N ARG A 785 22.92 11.37 32.99
CA ARG A 785 24.00 11.13 33.92
C ARG A 785 24.39 12.37 34.72
N ASN A 786 24.21 13.54 34.12
CA ASN A 786 24.56 14.82 34.78
C ASN A 786 23.42 15.43 35.59
N ASN A 787 22.15 15.05 35.33
CA ASN A 787 20.97 15.67 35.92
C ASN A 787 20.21 14.80 36.93
N LEU A 788 20.63 13.55 37.14
CA LEU A 788 20.04 12.68 38.15
C LEU A 788 21.08 12.40 39.23
N PRO A 789 20.72 12.58 40.52
CA PRO A 789 21.56 12.06 41.57
C PRO A 789 21.68 10.54 41.40
N PRO A 790 22.81 9.94 41.74
CA PRO A 790 23.01 8.51 41.56
C PRO A 790 21.99 7.77 42.43
N GLN A 791 20.94 7.30 41.79
CA GLN A 791 20.05 6.31 42.39
C GLN A 791 20.83 4.99 42.45
N LYS A 792 21.13 4.57 43.63
CA LYS A 792 21.61 3.21 43.86
C LYS A 792 20.51 2.25 43.44
N PHE A 793 20.75 1.53 42.35
CA PHE A 793 19.88 0.45 41.89
C PHE A 793 19.86 -0.76 42.88
N GLU A 794 20.71 -0.74 43.83
CA GLU A 794 20.78 -1.68 44.95
C GLU A 794 20.46 -0.95 46.26
N SER A 795 19.23 -0.66 46.52
CA SER A 795 18.77 -0.44 47.87
C SER A 795 18.46 -1.82 48.47
N ASN A 796 18.94 -2.09 49.64
CA ASN A 796 18.60 -3.30 50.42
C ASN A 796 17.11 -3.37 50.76
N GLU A 797 16.29 -2.49 50.27
CA GLU A 797 14.84 -2.56 50.24
C GLU A 797 14.43 -2.87 48.79
N ASP A 798 14.67 -4.08 48.36
CA ASP A 798 14.22 -4.61 47.12
C ASP A 798 12.68 -4.69 47.15
N SER A 799 12.05 -3.95 46.25
CA SER A 799 10.62 -4.07 46.00
C SER A 799 10.22 -5.45 45.45
N LEU A 800 11.18 -6.35 45.31
CA LEU A 800 11.03 -7.76 44.98
C LEU A 800 10.94 -8.70 46.17
N ASP A 801 11.09 -8.18 47.38
CA ASP A 801 10.92 -8.97 48.62
C ASP A 801 9.50 -9.53 48.84
N GLY A 802 8.63 -9.42 47.88
CA GLY A 802 7.32 -10.05 47.83
C GLY A 802 7.14 -11.11 46.77
N PHE A 803 8.18 -11.31 45.91
CA PHE A 803 8.12 -12.35 44.88
C PHE A 803 9.05 -13.50 45.22
N ASP A 804 8.52 -14.40 46.03
CA ASP A 804 9.17 -15.70 46.26
C ASP A 804 9.04 -16.54 44.99
N LEU A 805 10.14 -16.75 44.29
CA LEU A 805 10.23 -17.60 43.10
C LEU A 805 9.85 -19.08 43.38
N ALA A 806 9.74 -19.44 44.63
CA ALA A 806 9.33 -20.78 45.04
C ALA A 806 7.82 -21.05 44.91
N GLU A 807 6.98 -19.99 44.73
CA GLU A 807 5.55 -20.13 44.44
C GLU A 807 5.21 -20.41 42.98
N PHE A 808 6.19 -20.36 42.05
CA PHE A 808 6.00 -20.59 40.62
C PHE A 808 6.53 -21.95 40.12
N GLU A 809 6.66 -22.95 40.97
CA GLU A 809 6.83 -24.32 40.49
C GLU A 809 5.50 -24.81 39.89
N PRO A 810 5.47 -25.23 38.60
CA PRO A 810 4.27 -25.77 38.00
C PRO A 810 3.93 -27.10 38.70
N ARG A 811 2.76 -27.14 39.23
CA ARG A 811 2.12 -28.39 39.66
C ARG A 811 1.70 -29.20 38.45
#